data_2b8e1a32f6830df5360ee017d107bc31
#
_entry.id   2b8e1a32f6830df5360ee017d107bc31
#
_cell.length_a   1.000
_cell.length_b   1.000
_cell.length_c   1.000
_cell.angle_alpha   90.00
_cell.angle_beta   90.00
_cell.angle_gamma   90.00
#
_symmetry.space_group_name_H-M   'P 1'
#
loop_
_entity.id
_entity.type
_entity.pdbx_description
1 polymer ?
#
loop_
_entity_poly.entity_id
_entity_poly.type
_entity_poly.pdbx_seq_one_letter_code
_entity_poly.pdbx_strand_id
1 'polypeptide(L)'
;MEKSPDTFALYRIVGNDLYPRHKKGQTCENLKFILEHEPELENCEKKWIVNRIIDKEEELAIITQLHHHEQPFIHIPFHEEAYKVIEWDMNCLPDPGYLVSKEFENLDSEVRIRFIAAMYQLKNNYVMNTNGARNKALRDGRSRVKWILPWDGNCFVTRAAWKQIHIDVTASPHLKYFTVPMTRVVNNKQLLADEFTPRPVEEPQLIFRDDSIEEFYEKFCYGRRSKVELFWRLAIPGEWDCWKDDPWDQPRRPKSSEAGQFGAAGWTARLFSGMKKLEQDNKASFKQRGLARLEGIISTLRHVDVMIAGKSADSNTLSMYREDVLKGEERNYRSGKHLPHIDQLIADAKEAITRAPYSVTDKKSLPPSDNIHDYWHPAPYWWPNPNTKDGLPYIRRDGKRVPGTHIYEKKSDKYDRSRLQRVFDDSIILAMAWKFTGDKTYAKHGARILERFFIHPDSRMSPHLIYAQVRMGRNRNEGSGTGIIEMKDLYYYLDAIRLLKSAGVIKEDSFTKFKDWLSTYLTWLVQSPQGKKERMAVNNHGTYYDLQVASIADFLDNHPLLFETFIRAQSRIALQFAVDGSQPEELKRATSAHYCCFNFQGWVNMAEIASKWGIQLWSYRAPNGASLIKGAKWLLSYAGKEWPHKQIEEFDVERFLPIWFAVPQHLIKLPKSAKFPKSKYTVKPRFFPHDGVRPYWNLGLSRRDYH
;
A
#
# COMPACT_ATOMS: atom_id res chain seq x y z
N MET A 1 -41.89 21.88 -41.91
CA MET A 1 -41.33 21.00 -40.88
C MET A 1 -41.72 21.58 -39.53
N GLU A 2 -42.66 20.97 -38.82
CA GLU A 2 -42.92 21.32 -37.44
C GLU A 2 -41.63 21.10 -36.65
N LYS A 3 -41.18 22.15 -35.94
CA LYS A 3 -39.99 22.03 -35.06
C LYS A 3 -40.34 21.01 -33.99
N SER A 4 -39.63 19.92 -33.92
CA SER A 4 -39.66 18.99 -32.78
C SER A 4 -39.58 19.81 -31.50
N PRO A 5 -40.50 19.62 -30.52
CA PRO A 5 -40.46 20.38 -29.27
C PRO A 5 -39.11 20.16 -28.56
N ASP A 6 -38.60 21.24 -27.93
CA ASP A 6 -37.39 21.12 -27.13
C ASP A 6 -37.65 20.28 -25.87
N THR A 7 -37.16 19.06 -25.89
CA THR A 7 -37.24 18.06 -24.80
C THR A 7 -35.89 17.90 -24.12
N PHE A 8 -35.91 17.71 -22.80
CA PHE A 8 -34.71 17.63 -21.97
C PHE A 8 -34.68 16.32 -21.16
N ALA A 9 -33.49 15.81 -20.89
CA ALA A 9 -33.27 14.74 -19.91
C ALA A 9 -32.15 15.13 -18.94
N LEU A 10 -32.49 15.26 -17.67
CA LEU A 10 -31.57 15.58 -16.60
C LEU A 10 -31.18 14.28 -15.89
N TYR A 11 -29.94 13.87 -16.12
CA TYR A 11 -29.28 12.76 -15.39
C TYR A 11 -28.51 13.27 -14.23
N ARG A 12 -28.72 12.72 -13.05
CA ARG A 12 -27.90 12.96 -11.87
C ARG A 12 -27.11 11.72 -11.51
N ILE A 13 -25.78 11.89 -11.43
CA ILE A 13 -24.85 10.81 -11.15
C ILE A 13 -24.54 10.81 -9.66
N VAL A 14 -25.03 9.81 -8.94
CA VAL A 14 -24.70 9.57 -7.53
C VAL A 14 -23.60 8.55 -7.41
N GLY A 15 -22.57 8.88 -6.62
CA GLY A 15 -21.39 8.07 -6.40
C GLY A 15 -21.03 8.02 -4.92
N ASN A 16 -19.86 7.50 -4.61
CA ASN A 16 -19.37 7.29 -3.24
C ASN A 16 -19.10 8.60 -2.49
N ASP A 17 -19.38 8.65 -1.21
CA ASP A 17 -18.89 9.70 -0.33
C ASP A 17 -17.39 9.57 -0.10
N LEU A 18 -16.65 10.67 -0.22
CA LEU A 18 -15.18 10.70 -0.14
C LEU A 18 -14.74 11.49 1.10
N TYR A 19 -14.65 10.84 2.25
CA TYR A 19 -14.10 11.48 3.44
C TYR A 19 -12.58 11.71 3.27
N PRO A 20 -12.01 12.90 3.59
CA PRO A 20 -12.63 14.04 4.29
C PRO A 20 -13.29 15.10 3.38
N ARG A 21 -13.42 14.87 2.08
CA ARG A 21 -14.08 15.85 1.17
C ARG A 21 -15.58 15.93 1.39
N HIS A 22 -16.23 14.82 1.69
CA HIS A 22 -17.65 14.72 2.02
C HIS A 22 -17.84 14.19 3.43
N LYS A 23 -18.93 14.55 4.07
CA LYS A 23 -19.41 13.88 5.28
C LYS A 23 -19.95 12.50 4.89
N LYS A 24 -19.77 11.48 5.70
CA LYS A 24 -20.39 10.16 5.46
C LYS A 24 -21.92 10.28 5.46
N GLY A 25 -22.59 9.68 4.46
CA GLY A 25 -24.02 9.75 4.24
C GLY A 25 -24.49 11.03 3.55
N GLN A 26 -23.59 11.93 3.13
CA GLN A 26 -23.95 13.20 2.51
C GLN A 26 -24.65 13.02 1.15
N THR A 27 -24.25 12.00 0.40
CA THR A 27 -24.90 11.66 -0.88
C THR A 27 -26.36 11.32 -0.68
N CYS A 28 -26.70 10.51 0.32
CA CYS A 28 -28.09 10.20 0.68
C CYS A 28 -28.87 11.42 1.19
N GLU A 29 -28.23 12.29 2.00
CA GLU A 29 -28.86 13.53 2.49
C GLU A 29 -29.18 14.49 1.33
N ASN A 30 -28.27 14.65 0.38
CA ASN A 30 -28.47 15.50 -0.79
C ASN A 30 -29.52 14.92 -1.76
N LEU A 31 -29.48 13.61 -1.98
CA LEU A 31 -30.52 12.92 -2.78
C LEU A 31 -31.91 13.17 -2.18
N LYS A 32 -32.07 12.93 -0.89
CA LYS A 32 -33.33 13.17 -0.19
C LYS A 32 -33.81 14.62 -0.35
N PHE A 33 -32.89 15.59 -0.15
CA PHE A 33 -33.25 17.01 -0.30
C PHE A 33 -33.75 17.33 -1.73
N ILE A 34 -33.10 16.79 -2.77
CA ILE A 34 -33.51 16.97 -4.15
C ILE A 34 -34.90 16.36 -4.39
N LEU A 35 -35.11 15.13 -3.93
CA LEU A 35 -36.37 14.40 -4.13
C LEU A 35 -37.56 15.07 -3.44
N GLU A 36 -37.36 15.68 -2.27
CA GLU A 36 -38.41 16.35 -1.49
C GLU A 36 -38.71 17.79 -1.93
N HIS A 37 -37.75 18.50 -2.52
CA HIS A 37 -37.87 19.94 -2.67
C HIS A 37 -37.67 20.48 -4.09
N GLU A 38 -37.12 19.68 -5.01
CA GLU A 38 -36.90 20.16 -6.37
C GLU A 38 -38.22 20.21 -7.14
N PRO A 39 -38.57 21.36 -7.77
CA PRO A 39 -39.84 21.50 -8.52
C PRO A 39 -39.84 20.59 -9.76
N GLU A 40 -41.02 20.37 -10.31
CA GLU A 40 -41.17 19.84 -11.66
C GLU A 40 -40.50 20.78 -12.66
N LEU A 41 -39.76 20.18 -13.60
CA LEU A 41 -39.04 20.90 -14.66
C LEU A 41 -39.84 20.70 -16.00
N GLU A 42 -40.31 21.77 -16.56
CA GLU A 42 -41.08 21.74 -17.79
C GLU A 42 -40.29 21.08 -18.94
N ASN A 43 -40.95 20.15 -19.66
CA ASN A 43 -40.37 19.39 -20.77
C ASN A 43 -39.06 18.63 -20.44
N CYS A 44 -38.85 18.29 -19.17
CA CYS A 44 -37.63 17.66 -18.70
C CYS A 44 -37.93 16.37 -17.91
N GLU A 45 -37.51 15.25 -18.44
CA GLU A 45 -37.48 14.00 -17.66
C GLU A 45 -36.26 14.01 -16.70
N LYS A 46 -36.46 13.53 -15.48
CA LYS A 46 -35.42 13.34 -14.49
C LYS A 46 -35.05 11.86 -14.41
N LYS A 47 -33.76 11.55 -14.43
CA LYS A 47 -33.24 10.19 -14.31
C LYS A 47 -31.97 10.16 -13.49
N TRP A 48 -31.78 9.12 -12.72
CA TRP A 48 -30.62 8.97 -11.86
C TRP A 48 -29.64 7.90 -12.40
N ILE A 49 -28.36 8.06 -12.10
CA ILE A 49 -27.36 7.01 -12.32
C ILE A 49 -26.73 6.69 -10.97
N VAL A 50 -27.02 5.50 -10.44
CA VAL A 50 -26.39 4.94 -9.26
C VAL A 50 -25.07 4.30 -9.71
N ASN A 51 -23.95 4.92 -9.37
CA ASN A 51 -22.68 4.65 -10.02
C ASN A 51 -21.66 4.06 -9.04
N ARG A 52 -21.48 2.74 -9.10
CA ARG A 52 -20.43 1.97 -8.41
C ARG A 52 -20.28 2.33 -6.94
N ILE A 53 -21.38 2.32 -6.21
CA ILE A 53 -21.36 2.49 -4.75
C ILE A 53 -20.71 1.26 -4.13
N ILE A 54 -19.68 1.49 -3.28
CA ILE A 54 -18.90 0.43 -2.62
C ILE A 54 -19.64 -0.09 -1.39
N ASP A 55 -20.15 0.84 -0.57
CA ASP A 55 -20.91 0.52 0.66
C ASP A 55 -22.29 0.00 0.28
N LYS A 56 -22.56 -1.28 0.55
CA LYS A 56 -23.80 -1.93 0.18
C LYS A 56 -25.03 -1.40 0.94
N GLU A 57 -24.85 -0.91 2.15
CA GLU A 57 -25.93 -0.30 2.94
C GLU A 57 -26.30 1.06 2.33
N GLU A 58 -25.28 1.85 1.95
CA GLU A 58 -25.49 3.13 1.26
C GLU A 58 -26.12 2.94 -0.13
N GLU A 59 -25.62 1.97 -0.91
CA GLU A 59 -26.24 1.61 -2.21
C GLU A 59 -27.71 1.27 -2.05
N LEU A 60 -28.06 0.42 -1.10
CA LEU A 60 -29.43 0.03 -0.81
C LEU A 60 -30.29 1.23 -0.36
N ALA A 61 -29.76 2.10 0.49
CA ALA A 61 -30.46 3.29 0.96
C ALA A 61 -30.77 4.26 -0.20
N ILE A 62 -29.83 4.48 -1.11
CA ILE A 62 -30.01 5.30 -2.32
C ILE A 62 -31.10 4.69 -3.22
N ILE A 63 -31.02 3.41 -3.53
CA ILE A 63 -31.98 2.72 -4.39
C ILE A 63 -33.37 2.74 -3.77
N THR A 64 -33.49 2.52 -2.46
CA THR A 64 -34.76 2.56 -1.74
C THR A 64 -35.40 3.94 -1.80
N GLN A 65 -34.64 5.03 -1.64
CA GLN A 65 -35.15 6.40 -1.79
C GLN A 65 -35.66 6.65 -3.21
N LEU A 66 -34.89 6.21 -4.24
CA LEU A 66 -35.32 6.39 -5.64
C LEU A 66 -36.61 5.63 -5.94
N HIS A 67 -36.80 4.41 -5.46
CA HIS A 67 -38.02 3.64 -5.58
C HIS A 67 -39.19 4.28 -4.83
N HIS A 68 -38.97 4.76 -3.61
CA HIS A 68 -39.99 5.43 -2.81
C HIS A 68 -40.56 6.67 -3.50
N HIS A 69 -39.73 7.40 -4.22
CA HIS A 69 -40.17 8.60 -5.00
C HIS A 69 -40.40 8.30 -6.46
N GLU A 70 -40.57 7.04 -6.86
CA GLU A 70 -40.87 6.58 -8.23
C GLU A 70 -39.91 7.17 -9.29
N GLN A 71 -38.61 7.38 -8.92
CA GLN A 71 -37.61 7.95 -9.82
C GLN A 71 -37.00 6.89 -10.70
N PRO A 72 -36.96 7.07 -12.03
CA PRO A 72 -36.21 6.17 -12.91
C PRO A 72 -34.70 6.29 -12.69
N PHE A 73 -34.01 5.16 -12.71
CA PHE A 73 -32.55 5.17 -12.58
C PHE A 73 -31.89 4.08 -13.44
N ILE A 74 -30.59 4.31 -13.72
CA ILE A 74 -29.67 3.32 -14.29
C ILE A 74 -28.73 2.91 -13.17
N HIS A 75 -28.62 1.62 -12.92
CA HIS A 75 -27.68 1.08 -11.95
C HIS A 75 -26.40 0.59 -12.64
N ILE A 76 -25.26 1.11 -12.24
CA ILE A 76 -23.93 0.67 -12.63
C ILE A 76 -23.28 0.06 -11.37
N PRO A 77 -23.31 -1.27 -11.20
CA PRO A 77 -22.84 -1.91 -9.98
C PRO A 77 -21.32 -1.89 -9.85
N PHE A 78 -20.81 -1.91 -8.60
CA PHE A 78 -19.43 -2.20 -8.30
C PHE A 78 -19.20 -3.71 -8.31
N HIS A 79 -18.21 -4.18 -9.09
CA HIS A 79 -17.84 -5.60 -9.19
C HIS A 79 -16.44 -5.81 -8.62
N GLU A 80 -16.33 -6.51 -7.49
CA GLU A 80 -15.06 -6.80 -6.80
C GLU A 80 -14.06 -7.53 -7.71
N GLU A 81 -14.51 -8.54 -8.46
CA GLU A 81 -13.62 -9.33 -9.33
C GLU A 81 -13.02 -8.51 -10.47
N ALA A 82 -13.77 -7.52 -10.98
CA ALA A 82 -13.23 -6.60 -11.98
C ALA A 82 -12.22 -5.62 -11.38
N TYR A 83 -12.37 -5.24 -10.12
CA TYR A 83 -11.42 -4.37 -9.42
C TYR A 83 -10.13 -5.09 -9.03
N LYS A 84 -10.21 -6.35 -8.60
CA LYS A 84 -9.05 -7.16 -8.13
C LYS A 84 -7.91 -7.23 -9.16
N VAL A 85 -8.25 -7.22 -10.45
CA VAL A 85 -7.25 -7.32 -11.52
C VAL A 85 -6.65 -5.97 -11.92
N ILE A 86 -7.10 -4.87 -11.33
CA ILE A 86 -6.59 -3.53 -11.64
C ILE A 86 -5.35 -3.26 -10.78
N GLU A 87 -4.23 -3.10 -11.45
CA GLU A 87 -2.94 -2.78 -10.83
C GLU A 87 -2.79 -1.27 -10.57
N TRP A 88 -1.81 -0.89 -9.75
CA TRP A 88 -1.34 0.49 -9.70
C TRP A 88 -0.65 0.87 -11.01
N ASP A 89 -0.83 2.12 -11.44
CA ASP A 89 -0.18 2.58 -12.67
C ASP A 89 1.28 2.97 -12.42
N MET A 90 2.17 2.01 -12.57
CA MET A 90 3.61 2.24 -12.44
C MET A 90 4.23 2.91 -13.66
N ASN A 91 3.50 3.06 -14.78
CA ASN A 91 3.99 3.77 -15.95
C ASN A 91 3.97 5.30 -15.79
N CYS A 92 3.28 5.81 -14.77
CA CYS A 92 3.34 7.24 -14.43
C CYS A 92 4.66 7.67 -13.77
N LEU A 93 5.53 6.71 -13.37
CA LEU A 93 6.82 7.02 -12.77
C LEU A 93 7.78 7.65 -13.79
N PRO A 94 8.52 8.73 -13.44
CA PRO A 94 9.57 9.30 -14.29
C PRO A 94 10.67 8.29 -14.66
N ASP A 95 11.01 7.43 -13.72
CA ASP A 95 11.86 6.25 -13.90
C ASP A 95 11.37 5.12 -12.97
N PRO A 96 11.70 3.86 -13.26
CA PRO A 96 11.20 2.72 -12.49
C PRO A 96 11.59 2.73 -11.01
N GLY A 97 12.73 3.35 -10.65
CA GLY A 97 13.24 3.44 -9.28
C GLY A 97 12.79 4.70 -8.52
N TYR A 98 11.99 5.56 -9.10
CA TYR A 98 11.68 6.89 -8.59
C TYR A 98 11.20 6.92 -7.13
N LEU A 99 10.37 5.97 -6.72
CA LEU A 99 9.83 5.94 -5.34
C LEU A 99 10.87 5.66 -4.24
N VAL A 100 12.07 5.25 -4.62
CA VAL A 100 13.21 5.05 -3.70
C VAL A 100 14.32 6.08 -3.91
N SER A 101 14.06 7.13 -4.70
CA SER A 101 15.01 8.19 -5.01
C SER A 101 15.01 9.31 -3.95
N LYS A 102 16.09 10.12 -3.97
CA LYS A 102 16.16 11.36 -3.16
C LYS A 102 15.16 12.39 -3.62
N GLU A 103 14.90 12.45 -4.93
CA GLU A 103 13.96 13.36 -5.55
C GLU A 103 12.56 13.14 -4.96
N PHE A 104 12.10 11.89 -4.89
CA PHE A 104 10.81 11.55 -4.28
C PHE A 104 10.79 11.83 -2.77
N GLU A 105 11.87 11.55 -2.04
CA GLU A 105 11.95 11.82 -0.59
C GLU A 105 11.83 13.30 -0.27
N ASN A 106 12.33 14.18 -1.15
CA ASN A 106 12.34 15.64 -1.00
C ASN A 106 11.09 16.33 -1.57
N LEU A 107 10.13 15.58 -2.16
CA LEU A 107 8.87 16.17 -2.61
C LEU A 107 8.11 16.77 -1.42
N ASP A 108 7.54 17.96 -1.63
CA ASP A 108 6.58 18.49 -0.69
C ASP A 108 5.33 17.61 -0.61
N SER A 109 4.58 17.72 0.49
CA SER A 109 3.45 16.85 0.78
C SER A 109 2.34 16.91 -0.28
N GLU A 110 2.14 18.09 -0.91
CA GLU A 110 1.10 18.26 -1.93
C GLU A 110 1.48 17.62 -3.24
N VAL A 111 2.73 17.74 -3.66
CA VAL A 111 3.22 17.05 -4.86
C VAL A 111 3.20 15.55 -4.63
N ARG A 112 3.62 15.11 -3.46
CA ARG A 112 3.62 13.69 -3.09
C ARG A 112 2.22 13.08 -3.15
N ILE A 113 1.19 13.74 -2.60
CA ILE A 113 -0.18 13.20 -2.64
C ILE A 113 -0.74 13.16 -4.06
N ARG A 114 -0.45 14.18 -4.89
CA ARG A 114 -0.84 14.17 -6.32
C ARG A 114 -0.17 13.01 -7.07
N PHE A 115 1.10 12.78 -6.78
CA PHE A 115 1.85 11.67 -7.36
C PHE A 115 1.28 10.30 -6.96
N ILE A 116 0.97 10.10 -5.66
CA ILE A 116 0.32 8.88 -5.19
C ILE A 116 -1.05 8.70 -5.86
N ALA A 117 -1.83 9.77 -5.99
CA ALA A 117 -3.12 9.72 -6.68
C ALA A 117 -2.98 9.30 -8.16
N ALA A 118 -1.89 9.71 -8.82
CA ALA A 118 -1.61 9.28 -10.20
C ALA A 118 -1.35 7.78 -10.29
N MET A 119 -0.63 7.19 -9.34
CA MET A 119 -0.45 5.72 -9.30
C MET A 119 -1.76 4.97 -9.09
N TYR A 120 -2.73 5.57 -8.41
CA TYR A 120 -4.07 5.01 -8.23
C TYR A 120 -5.04 5.31 -9.39
N GLN A 121 -4.62 5.97 -10.47
CA GLN A 121 -5.52 6.48 -11.51
C GLN A 121 -6.38 5.39 -12.18
N LEU A 122 -5.85 4.19 -12.41
CA LEU A 122 -6.62 3.09 -13.01
C LEU A 122 -7.72 2.59 -12.07
N LYS A 123 -7.40 2.41 -10.79
CA LYS A 123 -8.36 2.04 -9.74
C LYS A 123 -9.39 3.16 -9.52
N ASN A 124 -8.95 4.43 -9.53
CA ASN A 124 -9.81 5.60 -9.44
C ASN A 124 -10.81 5.66 -10.61
N ASN A 125 -10.33 5.48 -11.84
CA ASN A 125 -11.19 5.43 -13.02
C ASN A 125 -12.25 4.32 -12.92
N TYR A 126 -11.88 3.18 -12.39
CA TYR A 126 -12.85 2.10 -12.19
C TYR A 126 -13.86 2.45 -11.10
N VAL A 127 -13.43 2.83 -9.90
CA VAL A 127 -14.34 3.03 -8.76
C VAL A 127 -15.21 4.27 -8.93
N MET A 128 -14.61 5.41 -9.25
CA MET A 128 -15.35 6.67 -9.37
C MET A 128 -16.15 6.75 -10.68
N ASN A 129 -15.63 6.18 -11.75
CA ASN A 129 -16.29 6.05 -13.06
C ASN A 129 -17.05 7.29 -13.53
N THR A 130 -16.57 8.49 -13.14
CA THR A 130 -17.33 9.73 -13.31
C THR A 130 -17.65 10.03 -14.78
N ASN A 131 -16.65 9.91 -15.65
CA ASN A 131 -16.84 10.16 -17.07
C ASN A 131 -17.58 9.01 -17.77
N GLY A 132 -17.38 7.76 -17.36
CA GLY A 132 -18.15 6.63 -17.85
C GLY A 132 -19.63 6.74 -17.53
N ALA A 133 -19.99 7.20 -16.32
CA ALA A 133 -21.37 7.45 -15.94
C ALA A 133 -21.99 8.62 -16.75
N ARG A 134 -21.23 9.72 -16.97
CA ARG A 134 -21.69 10.83 -17.84
C ARG A 134 -21.92 10.37 -19.28
N ASN A 135 -21.02 9.58 -19.83
CA ASN A 135 -21.17 9.02 -21.18
C ASN A 135 -22.34 8.04 -21.27
N LYS A 136 -22.62 7.28 -20.19
CA LYS A 136 -23.82 6.43 -20.12
C LYS A 136 -25.09 7.26 -20.18
N ALA A 137 -25.13 8.42 -19.51
CA ALA A 137 -26.22 9.38 -19.60
C ALA A 137 -26.40 9.92 -21.03
N LEU A 138 -25.29 10.32 -21.68
CA LEU A 138 -25.34 10.82 -23.07
C LEU A 138 -25.88 9.76 -24.03
N ARG A 139 -25.39 8.53 -23.94
CA ARG A 139 -25.86 7.42 -24.82
C ARG A 139 -27.32 7.05 -24.60
N ASP A 140 -27.78 7.08 -23.35
CA ASP A 140 -29.20 6.83 -23.02
C ASP A 140 -30.11 7.98 -23.49
N GLY A 141 -29.66 9.23 -23.41
CA GLY A 141 -30.45 10.41 -23.76
C GLY A 141 -30.54 10.69 -25.26
N ARG A 142 -29.47 10.45 -26.04
CA ARG A 142 -29.36 10.81 -27.47
C ARG A 142 -30.51 10.26 -28.36
N SER A 143 -31.08 9.12 -28.01
CA SER A 143 -32.18 8.51 -28.77
C SER A 143 -33.59 8.96 -28.34
N ARG A 144 -33.69 9.78 -27.26
CA ARG A 144 -34.95 10.05 -26.61
C ARG A 144 -35.32 11.52 -26.51
N VAL A 145 -34.35 12.40 -26.35
CA VAL A 145 -34.56 13.83 -26.13
C VAL A 145 -33.57 14.65 -26.93
N LYS A 146 -33.90 15.93 -27.18
CA LYS A 146 -33.01 16.85 -27.89
C LYS A 146 -31.89 17.36 -27.04
N TRP A 147 -32.04 17.54 -25.72
CA TRP A 147 -31.07 18.13 -24.81
C TRP A 147 -30.77 17.22 -23.63
N ILE A 148 -29.50 16.84 -23.42
CA ILE A 148 -29.06 15.89 -22.41
C ILE A 148 -28.20 16.61 -21.40
N LEU A 149 -28.51 16.45 -20.11
CA LEU A 149 -27.82 17.09 -18.96
C LEU A 149 -27.19 16.03 -18.05
N PRO A 150 -25.94 15.59 -18.35
CA PRO A 150 -25.24 14.56 -17.54
C PRO A 150 -24.53 15.20 -16.33
N TRP A 151 -25.28 15.58 -15.32
CA TRP A 151 -24.86 16.43 -14.23
C TRP A 151 -24.41 15.66 -12.98
N ASP A 152 -23.65 16.34 -12.13
CA ASP A 152 -23.25 15.82 -10.83
C ASP A 152 -24.47 15.61 -9.92
N GLY A 153 -24.48 14.56 -9.11
CA GLY A 153 -25.63 14.15 -8.29
C GLY A 153 -26.07 15.16 -7.22
N ASN A 154 -25.23 16.15 -6.91
CA ASN A 154 -25.54 17.20 -5.94
C ASN A 154 -25.97 18.53 -6.60
N CYS A 155 -26.38 18.52 -7.84
CA CYS A 155 -26.94 19.69 -8.53
C CYS A 155 -28.43 19.80 -8.21
N PHE A 156 -28.87 20.96 -7.73
CA PHE A 156 -30.28 21.30 -7.47
C PHE A 156 -30.74 22.41 -8.38
N VAL A 157 -31.90 22.26 -8.98
CA VAL A 157 -32.45 23.21 -9.94
C VAL A 157 -33.70 23.87 -9.35
N THR A 158 -33.63 25.17 -9.07
CA THR A 158 -34.81 25.96 -8.68
C THR A 158 -35.68 26.25 -9.87
N ARG A 159 -36.99 26.60 -9.64
CA ARG A 159 -37.90 27.00 -10.72
C ARG A 159 -37.35 28.16 -11.54
N ALA A 160 -36.73 29.16 -10.89
CA ALA A 160 -36.14 30.31 -11.56
C ALA A 160 -34.94 29.92 -12.43
N ALA A 161 -34.06 29.03 -11.88
CA ALA A 161 -32.93 28.50 -12.63
C ALA A 161 -33.36 27.72 -13.88
N TRP A 162 -34.37 26.85 -13.75
CA TRP A 162 -34.88 26.09 -14.89
C TRP A 162 -35.49 26.98 -15.97
N LYS A 163 -36.31 27.94 -15.57
CA LYS A 163 -36.90 28.90 -16.53
C LYS A 163 -35.80 29.61 -17.34
N GLN A 164 -34.73 30.06 -16.69
CA GLN A 164 -33.62 30.72 -17.39
C GLN A 164 -32.88 29.75 -18.31
N ILE A 165 -32.57 28.52 -17.85
CA ILE A 165 -31.93 27.49 -18.69
C ILE A 165 -32.76 27.21 -19.92
N HIS A 166 -34.05 27.01 -19.75
CA HIS A 166 -34.97 26.72 -20.85
C HIS A 166 -35.00 27.85 -21.89
N ILE A 167 -35.12 29.11 -21.45
CA ILE A 167 -35.09 30.27 -22.32
C ILE A 167 -33.79 30.35 -23.11
N ASP A 168 -32.63 30.27 -22.46
CA ASP A 168 -31.31 30.45 -23.09
C ASP A 168 -31.04 29.33 -24.11
N VAL A 169 -31.34 28.11 -23.78
CA VAL A 169 -31.16 26.95 -24.68
C VAL A 169 -32.07 27.04 -25.91
N THR A 170 -33.33 27.34 -25.71
CA THR A 170 -34.32 27.43 -26.83
C THR A 170 -34.11 28.64 -27.71
N ALA A 171 -33.52 29.72 -27.18
CA ALA A 171 -33.15 30.92 -27.97
C ALA A 171 -31.96 30.67 -28.91
N SER A 172 -31.14 29.66 -28.66
CA SER A 172 -29.93 29.39 -29.47
C SER A 172 -29.83 27.91 -29.91
N PRO A 173 -30.84 27.38 -30.61
CA PRO A 173 -30.95 25.97 -30.95
C PRO A 173 -29.90 25.46 -31.94
N HIS A 174 -29.15 26.36 -32.56
CA HIS A 174 -28.03 26.06 -33.47
C HIS A 174 -26.77 25.61 -32.74
N LEU A 175 -26.60 25.97 -31.43
CA LEU A 175 -25.48 25.55 -30.63
C LEU A 175 -25.65 24.08 -30.21
N LYS A 176 -24.50 23.40 -30.04
CA LYS A 176 -24.49 21.98 -29.66
C LYS A 176 -24.24 21.76 -28.16
N TYR A 177 -23.70 22.75 -27.48
CA TYR A 177 -23.36 22.69 -26.07
C TYR A 177 -23.79 23.94 -25.33
N PHE A 178 -24.16 23.79 -24.05
CA PHE A 178 -24.34 24.93 -23.15
C PHE A 178 -23.63 24.69 -21.83
N THR A 179 -22.97 25.73 -21.32
CA THR A 179 -22.42 25.74 -19.98
C THR A 179 -23.45 26.27 -19.00
N VAL A 180 -23.61 25.57 -17.87
CA VAL A 180 -24.52 25.95 -16.79
C VAL A 180 -23.69 26.16 -15.53
N PRO A 181 -23.26 27.40 -15.22
CA PRO A 181 -22.41 27.69 -14.08
C PRO A 181 -23.11 27.38 -12.77
N MET A 182 -22.32 26.97 -11.75
CA MET A 182 -22.89 26.56 -10.47
C MET A 182 -22.73 27.65 -9.41
N THR A 183 -23.77 27.82 -8.59
CA THR A 183 -23.70 28.57 -7.33
C THR A 183 -23.58 27.59 -6.16
N ARG A 184 -22.63 27.84 -5.27
CA ARG A 184 -22.40 27.03 -4.08
C ARG A 184 -23.26 27.51 -2.92
N VAL A 185 -23.83 26.58 -2.16
CA VAL A 185 -24.52 26.89 -0.91
C VAL A 185 -23.87 26.20 0.28
N VAL A 186 -23.91 26.85 1.44
CA VAL A 186 -23.41 26.32 2.72
C VAL A 186 -24.54 25.76 3.60
N ASN A 187 -25.78 25.97 3.18
CA ASN A 187 -27.00 25.41 3.75
C ASN A 187 -28.03 25.24 2.62
N ASN A 188 -28.43 24.00 2.39
CA ASN A 188 -29.37 23.68 1.30
C ASN A 188 -30.73 24.40 1.43
N LYS A 189 -31.20 24.67 2.67
CA LYS A 189 -32.47 25.36 2.89
C LYS A 189 -32.52 26.80 2.31
N GLN A 190 -31.36 27.41 2.05
CA GLN A 190 -31.32 28.74 1.39
C GLN A 190 -31.95 28.73 0.00
N LEU A 191 -31.93 27.57 -0.68
CA LEU A 191 -32.49 27.40 -2.02
C LEU A 191 -34.03 27.39 -2.06
N LEU A 192 -34.65 27.28 -0.89
CA LEU A 192 -36.11 27.26 -0.74
C LEU A 192 -36.69 28.66 -0.44
N ALA A 193 -35.82 29.67 -0.29
CA ALA A 193 -36.24 31.04 -0.05
C ALA A 193 -36.54 31.74 -1.38
N ASP A 194 -37.66 32.50 -1.44
CA ASP A 194 -38.10 33.21 -2.66
C ASP A 194 -37.08 34.26 -3.13
N GLU A 195 -36.30 34.81 -2.24
CA GLU A 195 -35.28 35.89 -2.51
C GLU A 195 -33.84 35.33 -2.71
N PHE A 196 -33.67 34.05 -3.00
CA PHE A 196 -32.33 33.48 -3.19
C PHE A 196 -31.62 34.12 -4.40
N THR A 197 -30.50 34.78 -4.15
CA THR A 197 -29.67 35.40 -5.19
C THR A 197 -28.46 34.51 -5.52
N PRO A 198 -28.41 33.90 -6.72
CA PRO A 198 -27.30 33.06 -7.11
C PRO A 198 -26.00 33.82 -7.37
N ARG A 199 -24.85 33.21 -7.03
CA ARG A 199 -23.50 33.64 -7.44
C ARG A 199 -22.84 32.50 -8.21
N PRO A 200 -23.13 32.28 -9.49
CA PRO A 200 -22.72 31.12 -10.26
C PRO A 200 -21.27 31.29 -10.79
N VAL A 201 -20.29 31.12 -9.88
CA VAL A 201 -18.85 31.26 -10.16
C VAL A 201 -18.08 29.94 -10.16
N GLU A 202 -18.76 28.85 -9.82
CA GLU A 202 -18.13 27.51 -9.77
C GLU A 202 -18.08 26.86 -11.17
N GLU A 203 -17.21 25.87 -11.32
CA GLU A 203 -17.06 25.06 -12.54
C GLU A 203 -18.42 24.58 -13.09
N PRO A 204 -18.76 24.91 -14.35
CA PRO A 204 -20.09 24.66 -14.88
C PRO A 204 -20.43 23.19 -15.09
N GLN A 205 -21.72 22.91 -15.18
CA GLN A 205 -22.25 21.70 -15.82
C GLN A 205 -22.40 21.93 -17.32
N LEU A 206 -22.59 20.84 -18.10
CA LEU A 206 -22.82 20.93 -19.54
C LEU A 206 -24.20 20.40 -19.93
N ILE A 207 -24.77 21.00 -20.97
CA ILE A 207 -25.91 20.49 -21.73
C ILE A 207 -25.39 20.12 -23.11
N PHE A 208 -25.83 18.98 -23.61
CA PHE A 208 -25.48 18.42 -24.91
C PHE A 208 -26.69 18.34 -25.78
N ARG A 209 -26.57 18.71 -27.06
CA ARG A 209 -27.59 18.41 -28.05
C ARG A 209 -27.42 16.94 -28.50
N ASP A 210 -28.51 16.27 -28.90
CA ASP A 210 -28.54 14.87 -29.28
C ASP A 210 -27.57 14.50 -30.41
N ASP A 211 -27.36 15.44 -31.37
CA ASP A 211 -26.43 15.30 -32.50
C ASP A 211 -24.99 15.75 -32.21
N SER A 212 -24.67 16.13 -30.96
CA SER A 212 -23.30 16.44 -30.55
C SER A 212 -22.41 15.20 -30.60
N ILE A 213 -21.18 15.35 -31.12
CA ILE A 213 -20.28 14.20 -31.28
C ILE A 213 -19.40 13.90 -30.06
N GLU A 214 -19.23 14.92 -29.21
CA GLU A 214 -18.29 14.77 -28.08
C GLU A 214 -18.86 13.96 -26.92
N GLU A 215 -17.93 13.26 -26.28
CA GLU A 215 -18.13 12.57 -25.02
C GLU A 215 -16.99 12.91 -24.07
N PHE A 216 -17.19 12.67 -22.78
CA PHE A 216 -16.15 12.81 -21.78
C PHE A 216 -15.06 11.77 -21.97
N TYR A 217 -13.81 12.15 -21.81
CA TYR A 217 -12.71 11.20 -21.96
C TYR A 217 -12.54 10.35 -20.70
N GLU A 218 -12.88 9.09 -20.79
CA GLU A 218 -12.96 8.17 -19.64
C GLU A 218 -11.59 7.88 -18.97
N LYS A 219 -10.47 8.15 -19.66
CA LYS A 219 -9.13 7.98 -19.04
C LYS A 219 -8.76 9.10 -18.06
N PHE A 220 -9.44 10.27 -18.10
CA PHE A 220 -9.26 11.31 -17.10
C PHE A 220 -10.06 10.98 -15.83
N CYS A 221 -9.33 10.60 -14.77
CA CYS A 221 -9.93 10.17 -13.52
C CYS A 221 -10.52 11.34 -12.71
N TYR A 222 -11.43 11.01 -11.82
CA TYR A 222 -11.98 11.97 -10.86
C TYR A 222 -10.86 12.59 -10.01
N GLY A 223 -10.98 13.89 -9.72
CA GLY A 223 -9.98 14.64 -8.97
C GLY A 223 -8.90 15.27 -9.82
N ARG A 224 -8.77 14.86 -11.09
CA ARG A 224 -7.78 15.42 -12.01
C ARG A 224 -8.41 15.75 -13.36
N ARG A 225 -9.14 16.89 -13.42
CA ARG A 225 -9.62 17.51 -14.67
C ARG A 225 -10.58 16.64 -15.52
N SER A 226 -11.29 15.71 -14.90
CA SER A 226 -12.15 14.76 -15.60
C SER A 226 -13.20 15.44 -16.51
N LYS A 227 -13.71 16.61 -16.12
CA LYS A 227 -14.68 17.40 -16.90
C LYS A 227 -13.99 18.51 -17.71
N VAL A 228 -12.99 19.14 -17.14
CA VAL A 228 -12.26 20.28 -17.71
C VAL A 228 -11.51 19.93 -18.99
N GLU A 229 -11.13 18.69 -19.20
CA GLU A 229 -10.56 18.21 -20.47
C GLU A 229 -11.53 18.44 -21.65
N LEU A 230 -12.81 18.18 -21.44
CA LEU A 230 -13.83 18.43 -22.47
C LEU A 230 -14.02 19.93 -22.71
N PHE A 231 -13.97 20.77 -21.67
CA PHE A 231 -14.01 22.22 -21.85
C PHE A 231 -12.86 22.71 -22.72
N TRP A 232 -11.65 22.18 -22.47
CA TRP A 232 -10.51 22.46 -23.33
C TRP A 232 -10.79 22.06 -24.78
N ARG A 233 -11.30 20.86 -25.04
CA ARG A 233 -11.59 20.41 -26.42
C ARG A 233 -12.63 21.27 -27.12
N LEU A 234 -13.64 21.70 -26.42
CA LEU A 234 -14.71 22.54 -26.93
C LEU A 234 -14.31 24.04 -27.02
N ALA A 235 -13.10 24.41 -26.60
CA ALA A 235 -12.63 25.80 -26.50
C ALA A 235 -13.50 26.67 -25.57
N ILE A 236 -14.09 26.13 -24.54
CA ILE A 236 -14.86 26.83 -23.53
C ILE A 236 -13.89 27.59 -22.63
N PRO A 237 -13.94 28.94 -22.56
CA PRO A 237 -13.00 29.72 -21.75
C PRO A 237 -13.35 29.65 -20.26
N GLY A 238 -12.30 29.75 -19.42
CA GLY A 238 -12.45 29.75 -17.97
C GLY A 238 -11.12 29.52 -17.24
N GLU A 239 -11.15 29.42 -15.89
CA GLU A 239 -9.94 29.18 -15.08
C GLU A 239 -9.22 27.86 -15.43
N TRP A 240 -9.91 26.92 -16.04
CA TRP A 240 -9.37 25.69 -16.58
C TRP A 240 -8.45 25.87 -17.78
N ASP A 241 -8.41 27.02 -18.43
CA ASP A 241 -7.45 27.30 -19.49
C ASP A 241 -6.01 27.47 -18.95
N CYS A 242 -5.87 27.81 -17.66
CA CYS A 242 -4.58 27.92 -16.97
C CYS A 242 -4.02 26.60 -16.46
N TRP A 243 -4.50 25.54 -16.97
CA TRP A 243 -4.12 24.17 -16.59
C TRP A 243 -2.62 23.90 -16.82
N LYS A 244 -1.92 23.63 -15.72
CA LYS A 244 -0.56 23.12 -15.74
C LYS A 244 -0.61 21.58 -15.73
N ASP A 245 0.10 20.95 -16.67
CA ASP A 245 0.25 19.52 -16.70
C ASP A 245 1.33 19.09 -15.71
N ASP A 246 1.06 18.05 -14.93
CA ASP A 246 2.10 17.31 -14.21
C ASP A 246 2.73 16.27 -15.15
N PRO A 247 4.00 15.87 -14.95
CA PRO A 247 4.67 14.91 -15.85
C PRO A 247 3.97 13.56 -16.01
N TRP A 248 3.13 13.22 -15.05
CA TRP A 248 2.35 11.95 -15.01
C TRP A 248 0.91 12.10 -15.49
N ASP A 249 0.50 13.29 -15.95
CA ASP A 249 -0.85 13.48 -16.49
C ASP A 249 -1.03 12.79 -17.85
N GLN A 250 -2.25 12.38 -18.11
CA GLN A 250 -2.62 11.97 -19.45
C GLN A 250 -2.48 13.13 -20.43
N PRO A 251 -1.95 12.93 -21.64
CA PRO A 251 -1.78 13.99 -22.60
C PRO A 251 -3.14 14.61 -23.02
N ARG A 252 -3.14 15.90 -23.25
CA ARG A 252 -4.34 16.59 -23.75
C ARG A 252 -4.71 16.09 -25.13
N ARG A 253 -5.99 15.87 -25.35
CA ARG A 253 -6.52 15.56 -26.68
C ARG A 253 -6.60 16.83 -27.54
N PRO A 254 -6.58 16.73 -28.87
CA PRO A 254 -6.74 17.87 -29.75
C PRO A 254 -8.10 18.55 -29.57
N LYS A 255 -8.22 19.80 -30.00
CA LYS A 255 -9.51 20.51 -30.05
C LYS A 255 -10.50 19.74 -30.91
N SER A 256 -11.76 19.81 -30.52
CA SER A 256 -12.86 19.21 -31.24
C SER A 256 -13.15 19.94 -32.55
N SER A 257 -13.70 19.26 -33.55
CA SER A 257 -14.28 19.91 -34.72
C SER A 257 -15.52 20.74 -34.36
N GLU A 258 -16.14 20.53 -33.19
CA GLU A 258 -17.25 21.32 -32.65
C GLU A 258 -16.80 22.41 -31.66
N ALA A 259 -15.49 22.70 -31.60
CA ALA A 259 -14.96 23.77 -30.77
C ALA A 259 -15.61 25.12 -31.13
N GLY A 260 -16.02 25.87 -30.09
CA GLY A 260 -16.75 27.13 -30.27
C GLY A 260 -18.26 27.00 -30.45
N GLN A 261 -18.83 25.78 -30.60
CA GLN A 261 -20.27 25.60 -30.75
C GLN A 261 -20.96 25.51 -29.37
N PHE A 262 -20.67 26.44 -28.49
CA PHE A 262 -21.24 26.47 -27.13
C PHE A 262 -21.81 27.85 -26.79
N GLY A 263 -22.76 27.86 -25.84
CA GLY A 263 -23.32 29.03 -25.19
C GLY A 263 -23.36 28.91 -23.69
N ALA A 264 -23.83 29.93 -22.99
CA ALA A 264 -24.12 29.89 -21.57
C ALA A 264 -25.63 29.80 -21.36
N ALA A 265 -26.08 29.05 -20.36
CA ALA A 265 -27.50 28.92 -20.05
C ALA A 265 -27.72 28.91 -18.52
N GLY A 266 -28.48 29.89 -18.05
CA GLY A 266 -28.91 30.01 -16.67
C GLY A 266 -27.85 29.65 -15.62
N TRP A 267 -28.26 28.92 -14.59
CA TRP A 267 -27.40 28.47 -13.49
C TRP A 267 -27.99 27.25 -12.79
N THR A 268 -27.19 26.57 -11.95
CA THR A 268 -27.66 25.52 -11.05
C THR A 268 -27.00 25.65 -9.67
N ALA A 269 -27.65 25.14 -8.63
CA ALA A 269 -27.06 25.15 -7.29
C ALA A 269 -26.26 23.88 -7.05
N ARG A 270 -25.11 24.02 -6.39
CA ARG A 270 -24.35 22.91 -5.84
C ARG A 270 -24.63 22.78 -4.36
N LEU A 271 -25.26 21.67 -3.97
CA LEU A 271 -25.62 21.39 -2.60
C LEU A 271 -24.40 21.25 -1.68
N PHE A 272 -24.62 21.46 -0.39
CA PHE A 272 -23.63 21.43 0.65
C PHE A 272 -22.97 20.04 0.77
N SER A 273 -21.64 20.02 0.97
CA SER A 273 -20.85 18.77 1.05
C SER A 273 -20.74 18.18 2.46
N GLY A 274 -21.38 18.79 3.46
CA GLY A 274 -21.29 18.38 4.86
C GLY A 274 -20.06 18.92 5.63
N MET A 275 -19.11 19.55 4.96
CA MET A 275 -17.82 19.99 5.55
C MET A 275 -17.69 21.51 5.52
N LYS A 276 -18.24 22.22 6.53
CA LYS A 276 -18.27 23.70 6.59
C LYS A 276 -16.92 24.39 6.35
N LYS A 277 -15.81 23.82 6.87
CA LYS A 277 -14.46 24.38 6.70
C LYS A 277 -13.99 24.40 5.25
N LEU A 278 -14.53 23.51 4.40
CA LEU A 278 -14.16 23.41 2.99
C LEU A 278 -15.04 24.27 2.06
N GLU A 279 -16.11 24.87 2.58
CA GLU A 279 -17.08 25.62 1.77
C GLU A 279 -16.85 27.14 1.79
N GLN A 280 -15.78 27.63 2.43
CA GLN A 280 -15.43 29.05 2.40
C GLN A 280 -14.95 29.47 1.02
N ASP A 281 -15.35 30.67 0.59
CA ASP A 281 -15.03 31.21 -0.74
C ASP A 281 -13.72 32.03 -0.69
N ASN A 282 -12.58 31.31 -0.54
CA ASN A 282 -11.26 31.91 -0.60
C ASN A 282 -10.24 30.93 -1.20
N LYS A 283 -9.07 31.45 -1.64
CA LYS A 283 -8.01 30.66 -2.30
C LYS A 283 -7.49 29.52 -1.42
N ALA A 284 -7.41 29.72 -0.10
CA ALA A 284 -6.95 28.68 0.84
C ALA A 284 -7.93 27.50 0.88
N SER A 285 -9.24 27.77 0.94
CA SER A 285 -10.26 26.74 0.91
C SER A 285 -10.32 26.00 -0.43
N PHE A 286 -10.07 26.68 -1.55
CA PHE A 286 -9.95 26.02 -2.86
C PHE A 286 -8.84 24.97 -2.88
N LYS A 287 -7.65 25.33 -2.39
CA LYS A 287 -6.51 24.42 -2.27
C LYS A 287 -6.81 23.25 -1.32
N GLN A 288 -7.39 23.55 -0.15
CA GLN A 288 -7.79 22.53 0.82
C GLN A 288 -8.84 21.56 0.26
N ARG A 289 -9.81 22.05 -0.53
CA ARG A 289 -10.79 21.18 -1.22
C ARG A 289 -10.12 20.23 -2.21
N GLY A 290 -9.10 20.72 -2.94
CA GLY A 290 -8.31 19.88 -3.85
C GLY A 290 -7.59 18.76 -3.12
N LEU A 291 -6.87 19.07 -2.04
CA LEU A 291 -6.17 18.07 -1.22
C LEU A 291 -7.13 17.10 -0.57
N ALA A 292 -8.18 17.57 0.11
CA ALA A 292 -9.19 16.72 0.74
C ALA A 292 -9.87 15.77 -0.26
N ARG A 293 -10.02 16.19 -1.53
CA ARG A 293 -10.51 15.31 -2.59
C ARG A 293 -9.54 14.19 -2.92
N LEU A 294 -8.24 14.49 -3.08
CA LEU A 294 -7.22 13.48 -3.36
C LEU A 294 -7.07 12.51 -2.18
N GLU A 295 -7.04 13.02 -0.95
CA GLU A 295 -7.04 12.21 0.28
C GLU A 295 -8.26 11.28 0.35
N GLY A 296 -9.43 11.80 0.06
CA GLY A 296 -10.67 11.02 0.04
C GLY A 296 -10.66 9.91 -1.02
N ILE A 297 -10.16 10.20 -2.23
CA ILE A 297 -10.00 9.21 -3.29
C ILE A 297 -9.05 8.10 -2.83
N ILE A 298 -7.84 8.45 -2.38
CA ILE A 298 -6.82 7.48 -1.97
C ILE A 298 -7.32 6.64 -0.78
N SER A 299 -7.95 7.29 0.21
CA SER A 299 -8.53 6.60 1.38
C SER A 299 -9.60 5.60 0.98
N THR A 300 -10.52 6.01 0.09
CA THR A 300 -11.58 5.13 -0.42
C THR A 300 -11.00 3.94 -1.19
N LEU A 301 -10.03 4.17 -2.08
CA LEU A 301 -9.40 3.08 -2.85
C LEU A 301 -8.62 2.11 -1.96
N ARG A 302 -7.92 2.60 -0.96
CA ARG A 302 -7.27 1.75 0.06
C ARG A 302 -8.29 0.94 0.87
N HIS A 303 -9.43 1.55 1.22
CA HIS A 303 -10.51 0.83 1.89
C HIS A 303 -11.03 -0.32 1.01
N VAL A 304 -11.21 -0.09 -0.29
CA VAL A 304 -11.59 -1.15 -1.25
C VAL A 304 -10.53 -2.25 -1.30
N ASP A 305 -9.24 -1.88 -1.38
CA ASP A 305 -8.13 -2.85 -1.38
C ASP A 305 -8.17 -3.73 -0.11
N VAL A 306 -8.40 -3.14 1.06
CA VAL A 306 -8.54 -3.86 2.35
C VAL A 306 -9.79 -4.75 2.37
N MET A 307 -10.92 -4.23 1.94
CA MET A 307 -12.19 -4.98 1.87
C MET A 307 -12.05 -6.24 0.98
N ILE A 308 -11.40 -6.09 -0.17
CA ILE A 308 -11.18 -7.17 -1.13
C ILE A 308 -10.15 -8.19 -0.63
N ALA A 309 -9.13 -7.76 0.10
CA ALA A 309 -8.19 -8.68 0.75
C ALA A 309 -8.92 -9.63 1.72
N GLY A 310 -10.07 -9.19 2.26
CA GLY A 310 -10.98 -10.02 3.02
C GLY A 310 -10.46 -10.46 4.38
N LYS A 311 -11.08 -11.48 4.98
CA LYS A 311 -10.75 -12.00 6.32
C LYS A 311 -9.33 -12.56 6.45
N SER A 312 -8.68 -12.93 5.35
CA SER A 312 -7.27 -13.38 5.36
C SER A 312 -6.28 -12.25 5.67
N ALA A 313 -6.69 -11.01 5.54
CA ALA A 313 -5.91 -9.81 5.77
C ALA A 313 -6.13 -9.20 7.17
N ASP A 314 -6.55 -9.96 8.15
CA ASP A 314 -6.60 -9.55 9.56
C ASP A 314 -5.17 -9.50 10.14
N SER A 315 -4.84 -8.45 10.90
CA SER A 315 -3.56 -8.31 11.61
C SER A 315 -3.27 -9.45 12.58
N ASN A 316 -4.30 -10.16 13.04
CA ASN A 316 -4.17 -11.32 13.92
C ASN A 316 -3.81 -12.61 13.17
N THR A 317 -4.00 -12.68 11.84
CA THR A 317 -3.59 -13.84 11.04
C THR A 317 -2.08 -13.84 10.80
N LEU A 318 -1.51 -15.04 10.68
CA LEU A 318 -0.09 -15.21 10.41
C LEU A 318 0.26 -14.65 9.03
N SER A 319 1.44 -14.05 8.91
CA SER A 319 1.92 -13.45 7.66
C SER A 319 2.95 -14.33 6.94
N MET A 320 3.72 -15.13 7.72
CA MET A 320 4.81 -15.95 7.20
C MET A 320 4.48 -17.44 7.18
N TYR A 321 3.55 -17.89 8.01
CA TYR A 321 3.21 -19.30 8.15
C TYR A 321 1.75 -19.52 7.81
N ARG A 322 1.49 -20.52 6.99
CA ARG A 322 0.13 -20.89 6.60
C ARG A 322 -0.56 -21.64 7.73
N GLU A 323 -1.66 -21.11 8.20
CA GLU A 323 -2.42 -21.73 9.30
C GLU A 323 -2.96 -23.13 8.98
N ASP A 324 -3.38 -23.35 7.73
CA ASP A 324 -3.86 -24.68 7.29
C ASP A 324 -2.75 -25.73 7.36
N VAL A 325 -1.52 -25.36 6.99
CA VAL A 325 -0.33 -26.21 7.11
C VAL A 325 -0.03 -26.50 8.58
N LEU A 326 0.02 -25.45 9.43
CA LEU A 326 0.27 -25.63 10.86
C LEU A 326 -0.78 -26.52 11.54
N LYS A 327 -2.06 -26.32 11.23
CA LYS A 327 -3.16 -27.17 11.75
C LYS A 327 -3.06 -28.61 11.24
N GLY A 328 -2.61 -28.79 10.00
CA GLY A 328 -2.37 -30.14 9.44
C GLY A 328 -1.24 -30.87 10.15
N GLU A 329 -0.10 -30.24 10.32
CA GLU A 329 1.07 -30.77 11.03
C GLU A 329 0.77 -31.03 12.52
N GLU A 330 0.06 -30.12 13.20
CA GLU A 330 -0.41 -30.28 14.57
C GLU A 330 -1.26 -31.54 14.73
N ARG A 331 -2.25 -31.75 13.86
CA ARG A 331 -3.10 -32.96 13.88
C ARG A 331 -2.27 -34.22 13.68
N ASN A 332 -1.36 -34.24 12.70
CA ASN A 332 -0.48 -35.36 12.42
C ASN A 332 0.38 -35.70 13.63
N TYR A 333 1.02 -34.70 14.24
CA TYR A 333 1.89 -34.90 15.39
C TYR A 333 1.12 -35.41 16.62
N ARG A 334 -0.02 -34.80 16.96
CA ARG A 334 -0.86 -35.20 18.09
C ARG A 334 -1.51 -36.58 17.91
N SER A 335 -1.68 -37.06 16.67
CA SER A 335 -2.13 -38.43 16.39
C SER A 335 -1.01 -39.46 16.51
N GLY A 336 0.19 -39.10 16.93
CA GLY A 336 1.33 -39.95 17.10
C GLY A 336 2.12 -40.27 15.82
N LYS A 337 1.86 -39.54 14.71
CA LYS A 337 2.64 -39.67 13.49
C LYS A 337 4.04 -39.14 13.72
N HIS A 338 5.06 -39.95 13.44
CA HIS A 338 6.45 -39.50 13.55
C HIS A 338 6.77 -38.43 12.49
N LEU A 339 7.13 -37.26 12.96
CA LEU A 339 7.49 -36.08 12.15
C LEU A 339 8.86 -35.54 12.59
N PRO A 340 9.97 -36.02 11.99
CA PRO A 340 11.33 -35.71 12.44
C PRO A 340 11.66 -34.24 12.56
N HIS A 341 11.05 -33.40 11.70
CA HIS A 341 11.25 -31.95 11.74
C HIS A 341 10.55 -31.29 12.95
N ILE A 342 9.41 -31.83 13.41
CA ILE A 342 8.74 -31.38 14.63
C ILE A 342 9.46 -31.90 15.86
N ASP A 343 9.95 -33.16 15.86
CA ASP A 343 10.75 -33.69 16.95
C ASP A 343 12.01 -32.84 17.19
N GLN A 344 12.69 -32.43 16.11
CA GLN A 344 13.84 -31.52 16.21
C GLN A 344 13.46 -30.14 16.76
N LEU A 345 12.33 -29.56 16.29
CA LEU A 345 11.80 -28.30 16.80
C LEU A 345 11.54 -28.37 18.31
N ILE A 346 10.96 -29.46 18.78
CA ILE A 346 10.71 -29.67 20.21
C ILE A 346 12.02 -29.84 21.00
N ALA A 347 13.02 -30.50 20.41
CA ALA A 347 14.34 -30.60 21.03
C ALA A 347 14.99 -29.18 21.15
N ASP A 348 14.90 -28.39 20.10
CA ASP A 348 15.37 -26.98 20.11
C ASP A 348 14.62 -26.14 21.15
N ALA A 349 13.30 -26.36 21.32
CA ALA A 349 12.49 -25.68 22.32
C ALA A 349 12.85 -26.09 23.76
N LYS A 350 13.18 -27.34 24.00
CA LYS A 350 13.70 -27.81 25.30
C LYS A 350 15.02 -27.15 25.65
N GLU A 351 15.86 -26.84 24.68
CA GLU A 351 17.09 -26.06 24.88
C GLU A 351 16.73 -24.58 25.10
N ALA A 352 15.86 -23.98 24.28
CA ALA A 352 15.46 -22.58 24.37
C ALA A 352 14.88 -22.22 25.74
N ILE A 353 14.07 -23.11 26.35
CA ILE A 353 13.43 -22.88 27.64
C ILE A 353 14.45 -22.83 28.80
N THR A 354 15.63 -23.42 28.65
CA THR A 354 16.68 -23.38 29.67
C THR A 354 17.43 -22.06 29.70
N ARG A 355 17.34 -21.28 28.64
CA ARG A 355 17.96 -19.96 28.57
C ARG A 355 17.12 -18.91 29.30
N ALA A 356 17.78 -18.05 30.07
CA ALA A 356 17.07 -16.95 30.72
C ALA A 356 16.49 -15.98 29.69
N PRO A 357 15.37 -15.32 29.96
CA PRO A 357 14.88 -14.24 29.11
C PRO A 357 15.95 -13.14 28.95
N TYR A 358 16.14 -12.66 27.72
CA TYR A 358 17.17 -11.67 27.38
C TYR A 358 16.73 -10.24 27.62
N SER A 359 17.70 -9.35 27.85
CA SER A 359 17.52 -7.91 27.87
C SER A 359 18.73 -7.20 27.26
N VAL A 360 18.51 -6.03 26.68
CA VAL A 360 19.62 -5.12 26.29
C VAL A 360 20.40 -4.64 27.51
N THR A 361 19.81 -4.64 28.71
CA THR A 361 20.50 -4.27 29.96
C THR A 361 21.49 -5.35 30.43
N ASP A 362 21.52 -6.52 29.82
CA ASP A 362 22.47 -7.59 30.13
C ASP A 362 23.82 -7.42 29.40
N LYS A 363 24.00 -6.39 28.56
CA LYS A 363 25.26 -6.16 27.83
C LYS A 363 26.40 -5.74 28.74
N LYS A 364 27.62 -6.11 28.37
CA LYS A 364 28.83 -5.80 29.12
C LYS A 364 29.55 -4.53 28.65
N SER A 365 29.06 -3.87 27.65
CA SER A 365 29.62 -2.64 27.09
C SER A 365 28.52 -1.64 26.85
N LEU A 366 28.63 -0.44 27.40
CA LEU A 366 27.66 0.62 27.19
C LEU A 366 27.70 1.16 25.75
N PRO A 367 26.58 1.58 25.22
CA PRO A 367 26.52 2.31 23.96
C PRO A 367 27.16 3.70 24.10
N PRO A 368 27.44 4.39 22.99
CA PRO A 368 27.96 5.77 23.03
C PRO A 368 27.04 6.80 23.72
N SER A 369 25.79 6.46 23.97
CA SER A 369 24.79 7.29 24.70
C SER A 369 24.89 7.14 26.22
N ASP A 370 25.65 6.18 26.72
CA ASP A 370 25.68 5.74 28.13
C ASP A 370 24.33 5.24 28.67
N ASN A 371 23.28 5.17 27.82
CA ASN A 371 21.97 4.63 28.19
C ASN A 371 21.95 3.10 27.98
N ILE A 372 21.89 2.33 29.05
CA ILE A 372 21.90 0.85 29.02
C ILE A 372 20.74 0.26 28.22
N HIS A 373 19.62 0.98 28.05
CA HIS A 373 18.46 0.56 27.28
C HIS A 373 18.64 0.67 25.77
N ASP A 374 19.64 1.43 25.30
CA ASP A 374 19.87 1.60 23.88
C ASP A 374 20.55 0.35 23.31
N TYR A 375 20.04 -0.14 22.18
CA TYR A 375 20.66 -1.21 21.42
C TYR A 375 22.09 -0.82 20.98
N TRP A 376 23.06 -1.69 21.25
CA TRP A 376 24.46 -1.42 20.97
C TRP A 376 25.13 -2.54 20.19
N HIS A 377 25.71 -2.18 19.03
CA HIS A 377 26.57 -3.07 18.26
C HIS A 377 27.56 -2.26 17.41
N PRO A 378 28.91 -2.55 17.48
CA PRO A 378 29.87 -1.91 16.59
C PRO A 378 29.76 -2.46 15.16
N ALA A 379 30.19 -1.66 14.18
CA ALA A 379 30.25 -2.10 12.79
C ALA A 379 31.33 -3.20 12.63
N PRO A 380 30.94 -4.39 12.10
CA PRO A 380 31.77 -5.61 12.20
C PRO A 380 33.19 -5.52 11.59
N TYR A 381 33.39 -4.66 10.60
CA TYR A 381 34.65 -4.53 9.86
C TYR A 381 35.41 -3.24 10.19
N TRP A 382 35.04 -2.54 11.26
CA TRP A 382 35.62 -1.27 11.62
C TRP A 382 36.45 -1.40 12.92
N TRP A 383 37.75 -1.13 12.81
CA TRP A 383 38.74 -1.35 13.85
C TRP A 383 39.29 -0.01 14.35
N PRO A 384 39.79 0.03 15.60
CA PRO A 384 40.57 1.17 16.06
C PRO A 384 41.72 1.50 15.08
N ASN A 385 41.92 2.79 14.85
CA ASN A 385 42.94 3.29 13.97
C ASN A 385 44.33 3.16 14.69
N PRO A 386 45.25 2.33 14.18
CA PRO A 386 46.55 2.15 14.83
C PRO A 386 47.46 3.38 14.74
N ASN A 387 47.14 4.36 13.88
CA ASN A 387 47.93 5.57 13.66
C ASN A 387 47.51 6.73 14.57
N THR A 388 46.58 6.55 15.50
CA THR A 388 46.08 7.55 16.44
C THR A 388 46.21 7.04 17.88
N LYS A 389 46.47 7.93 18.84
CA LYS A 389 46.60 7.54 20.24
C LYS A 389 45.36 6.98 20.88
N ASP A 390 44.18 7.51 20.48
CA ASP A 390 42.85 7.13 20.96
C ASP A 390 42.20 6.07 20.08
N GLY A 391 42.82 5.65 18.98
CA GLY A 391 42.26 4.72 18.01
C GLY A 391 41.15 5.32 17.13
N LEU A 392 40.91 6.64 17.18
CA LEU A 392 39.85 7.32 16.43
C LEU A 392 40.39 8.13 15.24
N PRO A 393 39.58 8.28 14.17
CA PRO A 393 38.36 7.53 13.87
C PRO A 393 38.65 6.10 13.43
N TYR A 394 37.73 5.16 13.70
CA TYR A 394 37.88 3.77 13.28
C TYR A 394 38.08 3.66 11.77
N ILE A 395 38.91 2.70 11.35
CA ILE A 395 39.24 2.41 9.96
C ILE A 395 38.63 1.08 9.52
N ARG A 396 38.24 0.98 8.24
CA ARG A 396 37.71 -0.25 7.66
C ARG A 396 38.83 -1.25 7.37
N ARG A 397 38.65 -2.49 7.84
CA ARG A 397 39.44 -3.66 7.45
C ARG A 397 38.52 -4.69 6.84
N ASP A 398 38.37 -4.64 5.51
CA ASP A 398 37.44 -5.47 4.78
C ASP A 398 37.73 -6.96 5.03
N GLY A 399 36.66 -7.74 5.28
CA GLY A 399 36.74 -9.16 5.59
C GLY A 399 37.27 -9.52 7.00
N LYS A 400 37.77 -8.55 7.79
CA LYS A 400 38.24 -8.80 9.18
C LYS A 400 37.21 -8.33 10.19
N ARG A 401 36.52 -9.28 10.81
CA ARG A 401 35.51 -8.94 11.84
C ARG A 401 36.15 -8.60 13.17
N VAL A 402 35.59 -7.60 13.85
CA VAL A 402 35.92 -7.28 15.24
C VAL A 402 35.40 -8.42 16.13
N PRO A 403 36.20 -8.91 17.10
CA PRO A 403 35.80 -9.94 18.06
C PRO A 403 34.55 -9.54 18.84
N GLY A 404 33.58 -10.43 18.97
CA GLY A 404 32.30 -10.19 19.61
C GLY A 404 31.18 -9.77 18.63
N THR A 405 31.51 -9.63 17.34
CA THR A 405 30.51 -9.22 16.31
C THR A 405 29.96 -10.40 15.48
N HIS A 406 30.45 -11.62 15.67
CA HIS A 406 29.78 -12.81 15.19
C HIS A 406 28.63 -13.18 16.12
N ILE A 407 27.52 -13.58 15.54
CA ILE A 407 26.37 -14.04 16.31
C ILE A 407 26.73 -15.35 17.02
N TYR A 408 26.38 -15.43 18.30
CA TYR A 408 26.57 -16.59 19.18
C TYR A 408 28.02 -16.97 19.49
N GLU A 409 29.01 -16.18 19.12
CA GLU A 409 30.38 -16.42 19.60
C GLU A 409 30.54 -16.09 21.11
N LYS A 410 31.55 -16.65 21.77
CA LYS A 410 31.77 -16.47 23.22
C LYS A 410 31.84 -15.02 23.68
N LYS A 411 32.34 -14.09 22.84
CA LYS A 411 32.46 -12.66 23.14
C LYS A 411 31.28 -11.84 22.72
N SER A 412 30.22 -12.45 22.13
CA SER A 412 29.05 -11.73 21.60
C SER A 412 28.16 -11.17 22.70
N ASP A 413 28.28 -11.62 23.95
CA ASP A 413 27.59 -11.09 25.12
C ASP A 413 28.02 -9.67 25.50
N LYS A 414 29.14 -9.19 24.93
CA LYS A 414 29.57 -7.81 25.06
C LYS A 414 28.60 -6.80 24.47
N TYR A 415 27.91 -7.19 23.40
CA TYR A 415 27.01 -6.36 22.60
C TYR A 415 25.62 -7.00 22.50
N ASP A 416 24.66 -6.32 21.88
CA ASP A 416 23.25 -6.75 21.85
C ASP A 416 22.88 -7.62 20.63
N ARG A 417 23.71 -7.72 19.59
CA ARG A 417 23.36 -8.39 18.34
C ARG A 417 22.92 -9.85 18.54
N SER A 418 23.64 -10.61 19.33
CA SER A 418 23.27 -12.01 19.63
C SER A 418 22.03 -12.12 20.50
N ARG A 419 21.86 -11.19 21.48
CA ARG A 419 20.64 -11.16 22.31
C ARG A 419 19.41 -10.90 21.48
N LEU A 420 19.42 -9.88 20.63
CA LEU A 420 18.32 -9.56 19.73
C LEU A 420 17.98 -10.76 18.84
N GLN A 421 18.99 -11.42 18.27
CA GLN A 421 18.74 -12.61 17.44
C GLN A 421 18.13 -13.75 18.26
N ARG A 422 18.60 -13.99 19.50
CA ARG A 422 17.99 -14.99 20.39
C ARG A 422 16.55 -14.68 20.73
N VAL A 423 16.21 -13.41 20.93
CA VAL A 423 14.80 -13.02 21.16
C VAL A 423 13.91 -13.47 20.00
N PHE A 424 14.36 -13.28 18.77
CA PHE A 424 13.60 -13.71 17.60
C PHE A 424 13.54 -15.22 17.45
N ASP A 425 14.70 -15.88 17.54
CA ASP A 425 14.87 -17.30 17.32
C ASP A 425 14.13 -18.13 18.40
N ASP A 426 14.38 -17.81 19.67
CA ASP A 426 13.77 -18.58 20.76
C ASP A 426 12.25 -18.35 20.83
N SER A 427 11.76 -17.13 20.51
CA SER A 427 10.33 -16.86 20.50
C SER A 427 9.57 -17.67 19.47
N ILE A 428 10.09 -17.79 18.23
CA ILE A 428 9.41 -18.58 17.20
C ILE A 428 9.51 -20.10 17.51
N ILE A 429 10.65 -20.58 18.01
CA ILE A 429 10.82 -21.95 18.44
C ILE A 429 9.80 -22.32 19.52
N LEU A 430 9.71 -21.50 20.56
CA LEU A 430 8.80 -21.71 21.69
C LEU A 430 7.32 -21.61 21.28
N ALA A 431 6.97 -20.64 20.43
CA ALA A 431 5.61 -20.47 19.93
C ALA A 431 5.16 -21.68 19.09
N MET A 432 6.03 -22.19 18.21
CA MET A 432 5.74 -23.37 17.40
C MET A 432 5.69 -24.66 18.25
N ALA A 433 6.59 -24.82 19.22
CA ALA A 433 6.56 -25.95 20.12
C ALA A 433 5.24 -26.01 20.92
N TRP A 434 4.78 -24.87 21.43
CA TRP A 434 3.45 -24.78 22.04
C TRP A 434 2.35 -25.20 21.03
N LYS A 435 2.40 -24.68 19.81
CA LYS A 435 1.39 -24.95 18.78
C LYS A 435 1.23 -26.43 18.52
N PHE A 436 2.33 -27.18 18.42
CA PHE A 436 2.30 -28.62 18.13
C PHE A 436 2.02 -29.47 19.36
N THR A 437 2.58 -29.15 20.53
CA THR A 437 2.43 -29.96 21.73
C THR A 437 1.22 -29.60 22.60
N GLY A 438 0.78 -28.34 22.56
CA GLY A 438 -0.19 -27.77 23.51
C GLY A 438 0.41 -27.41 24.87
N ASP A 439 1.71 -27.67 25.11
CA ASP A 439 2.36 -27.37 26.39
C ASP A 439 2.57 -25.86 26.57
N LYS A 440 1.79 -25.28 27.46
CA LYS A 440 1.84 -23.85 27.79
C LYS A 440 3.15 -23.40 28.46
N THR A 441 4.01 -24.32 28.90
CA THR A 441 5.31 -23.96 29.46
C THR A 441 6.18 -23.25 28.43
N TYR A 442 6.18 -23.72 27.18
CA TYR A 442 6.86 -23.06 26.07
C TYR A 442 6.29 -21.66 25.81
N ALA A 443 4.97 -21.54 25.69
CA ALA A 443 4.34 -20.25 25.43
C ALA A 443 4.57 -19.22 26.55
N LYS A 444 4.49 -19.66 27.83
CA LYS A 444 4.80 -18.79 28.98
C LYS A 444 6.24 -18.28 28.97
N HIS A 445 7.19 -19.10 28.52
CA HIS A 445 8.59 -18.66 28.42
C HIS A 445 8.77 -17.65 27.28
N GLY A 446 8.15 -17.86 26.12
CA GLY A 446 8.13 -16.88 25.04
C GLY A 446 7.52 -15.53 25.45
N ALA A 447 6.42 -15.56 26.22
CA ALA A 447 5.83 -14.34 26.78
C ALA A 447 6.77 -13.60 27.74
N ARG A 448 7.57 -14.32 28.55
CA ARG A 448 8.59 -13.70 29.42
C ARG A 448 9.71 -13.04 28.64
N ILE A 449 10.10 -13.63 27.48
CA ILE A 449 11.09 -13.01 26.58
C ILE A 449 10.55 -11.67 26.04
N LEU A 450 9.29 -11.66 25.56
CA LEU A 450 8.63 -10.44 25.09
C LEU A 450 8.59 -9.37 26.19
N GLU A 451 8.13 -9.74 27.38
CA GLU A 451 7.97 -8.84 28.52
C GLU A 451 9.31 -8.18 28.90
N ARG A 452 10.38 -8.99 29.04
CA ARG A 452 11.69 -8.50 29.46
C ARG A 452 12.37 -7.63 28.41
N PHE A 453 12.24 -7.99 27.11
CA PHE A 453 13.00 -7.30 26.08
C PHE A 453 12.32 -6.03 25.55
N PHE A 454 10.99 -5.96 25.54
CA PHE A 454 10.26 -4.87 24.88
C PHE A 454 9.32 -4.08 25.81
N ILE A 455 8.94 -4.62 26.99
CA ILE A 455 7.84 -4.05 27.78
C ILE A 455 8.30 -3.53 29.13
N HIS A 456 9.02 -4.35 29.92
CA HIS A 456 9.34 -4.00 31.32
C HIS A 456 10.26 -2.79 31.40
N PRO A 457 9.89 -1.71 32.15
CA PRO A 457 10.64 -0.45 32.15
C PRO A 457 12.13 -0.60 32.46
N ASP A 458 12.51 -1.47 33.40
CA ASP A 458 13.90 -1.63 33.86
C ASP A 458 14.77 -2.44 32.91
N SER A 459 14.18 -3.07 31.87
CA SER A 459 14.94 -3.99 31.02
C SER A 459 14.64 -3.86 29.51
N ARG A 460 13.59 -3.09 29.14
CA ARG A 460 13.17 -2.96 27.74
C ARG A 460 14.19 -2.22 26.89
N MET A 461 14.29 -2.61 25.65
CA MET A 461 15.03 -1.90 24.62
C MET A 461 14.36 -0.55 24.28
N SER A 462 15.17 0.50 24.10
CA SER A 462 14.69 1.75 23.48
C SER A 462 14.20 1.48 22.05
N PRO A 463 13.08 2.11 21.61
CA PRO A 463 12.48 1.81 20.31
C PRO A 463 13.20 2.49 19.13
N HIS A 464 14.52 2.24 19.00
CA HIS A 464 15.36 2.71 17.91
C HIS A 464 16.63 1.90 17.77
N LEU A 465 17.34 2.07 16.65
CA LEU A 465 18.63 1.45 16.36
C LEU A 465 19.74 2.49 16.10
N ILE A 466 19.72 3.61 16.80
CA ILE A 466 20.69 4.70 16.61
C ILE A 466 22.12 4.19 16.76
N TYR A 467 22.36 3.23 17.66
CA TYR A 467 23.71 2.70 17.94
C TYR A 467 23.97 1.31 17.36
N ALA A 468 23.23 0.95 16.29
CA ALA A 468 23.52 -0.26 15.53
C ALA A 468 24.61 -0.01 14.48
N GLN A 469 25.61 -0.88 14.41
CA GLN A 469 26.77 -0.80 13.51
C GLN A 469 27.52 0.54 13.58
N VAL A 470 27.83 0.97 14.78
CA VAL A 470 28.56 2.21 15.04
C VAL A 470 30.02 2.13 14.54
N ARG A 471 30.45 3.22 13.94
CA ARG A 471 31.84 3.44 13.51
C ARG A 471 32.43 4.53 14.39
N MET A 472 33.12 4.14 15.46
CA MET A 472 33.61 5.06 16.46
C MET A 472 34.48 6.19 15.86
N GLY A 473 34.25 7.42 16.33
CA GLY A 473 34.86 8.63 15.78
C GLY A 473 34.26 9.12 14.45
N ARG A 474 33.17 8.51 13.99
CA ARG A 474 32.42 8.93 12.80
C ARG A 474 30.95 9.12 13.14
N ASN A 475 30.29 10.01 12.40
CA ASN A 475 28.84 10.25 12.54
C ASN A 475 28.40 10.47 14.01
N ARG A 476 29.18 11.23 14.79
CA ARG A 476 28.93 11.49 16.22
C ARG A 476 28.81 10.21 17.07
N ASN A 477 29.47 9.13 16.68
CA ASN A 477 29.35 7.80 17.26
C ASN A 477 27.94 7.20 17.18
N GLU A 478 27.12 7.65 16.26
CA GLU A 478 25.87 7.01 15.89
C GLU A 478 26.12 5.99 14.76
N GLY A 479 25.24 5.00 14.65
CA GLY A 479 25.19 4.06 13.54
C GLY A 479 24.74 4.73 12.25
N SER A 480 24.85 4.00 11.16
CA SER A 480 24.31 4.43 9.86
C SER A 480 23.04 3.63 9.53
N GLY A 481 22.34 3.98 8.41
CA GLY A 481 21.21 3.21 7.93
C GLY A 481 21.46 1.71 7.86
N THR A 482 22.67 1.28 7.51
CA THR A 482 23.03 -0.14 7.43
C THR A 482 22.84 -0.94 8.72
N GLY A 483 22.78 -0.29 9.88
CA GLY A 483 22.49 -0.95 11.16
C GLY A 483 21.04 -1.44 11.29
N ILE A 484 20.11 -0.85 10.53
CA ILE A 484 18.67 -1.19 10.56
C ILE A 484 18.43 -2.65 10.17
N ILE A 485 19.30 -3.23 9.34
CA ILE A 485 19.17 -4.64 8.92
C ILE A 485 19.27 -5.63 10.10
N GLU A 486 19.75 -5.20 11.27
CA GLU A 486 19.84 -6.07 12.45
C GLU A 486 18.46 -6.43 13.04
N MET A 487 17.42 -5.65 12.73
CA MET A 487 16.02 -5.95 13.05
C MET A 487 15.27 -6.68 11.91
N LYS A 488 15.97 -7.11 10.87
CA LYS A 488 15.35 -7.71 9.66
C LYS A 488 14.40 -8.88 9.95
N ASP A 489 14.61 -9.61 11.03
CA ASP A 489 13.89 -10.84 11.37
C ASP A 489 12.57 -10.59 12.13
N LEU A 490 12.17 -9.33 12.31
CA LEU A 490 10.86 -8.97 12.85
C LEU A 490 9.70 -9.66 12.12
N TYR A 491 9.81 -9.93 10.82
CA TYR A 491 8.74 -10.51 10.01
C TYR A 491 8.23 -11.85 10.55
N TYR A 492 9.10 -12.75 11.02
CA TYR A 492 8.67 -13.99 11.65
C TYR A 492 8.48 -13.88 13.18
N TYR A 493 9.18 -12.95 13.83
CA TYR A 493 8.98 -12.69 15.24
C TYR A 493 7.56 -12.21 15.54
N LEU A 494 6.98 -11.36 14.69
CA LEU A 494 5.60 -10.90 14.85
C LEU A 494 4.59 -12.06 14.74
N ASP A 495 4.86 -13.06 13.91
CA ASP A 495 4.07 -14.28 13.87
C ASP A 495 4.23 -15.12 15.16
N ALA A 496 5.43 -15.18 15.74
CA ALA A 496 5.61 -15.78 17.04
C ALA A 496 4.74 -15.11 18.11
N ILE A 497 4.67 -13.77 18.11
CA ILE A 497 3.83 -13.01 19.05
C ILE A 497 2.33 -13.30 18.81
N ARG A 498 1.87 -13.40 17.55
CA ARG A 498 0.48 -13.79 17.23
C ARG A 498 0.15 -15.18 17.80
N LEU A 499 1.05 -16.15 17.63
CA LEU A 499 0.90 -17.49 18.21
C LEU A 499 0.87 -17.47 19.74
N LEU A 500 1.78 -16.72 20.39
CA LEU A 500 1.82 -16.58 21.84
C LEU A 500 0.56 -15.89 22.38
N LYS A 501 0.03 -14.87 21.65
CA LYS A 501 -1.23 -14.23 21.99
C LYS A 501 -2.40 -15.21 21.91
N SER A 502 -2.45 -16.01 20.87
CA SER A 502 -3.50 -17.06 20.72
C SER A 502 -3.42 -18.16 21.78
N ALA A 503 -2.25 -18.38 22.39
CA ALA A 503 -2.08 -19.28 23.54
C ALA A 503 -2.70 -18.73 24.84
N GLY A 504 -3.11 -17.46 24.86
CA GLY A 504 -3.67 -16.77 26.04
C GLY A 504 -2.66 -16.50 27.15
N VAL A 505 -1.36 -16.43 26.82
CA VAL A 505 -0.29 -16.20 27.80
C VAL A 505 0.20 -14.74 27.84
N ILE A 506 -0.11 -13.94 26.83
CA ILE A 506 0.19 -12.50 26.78
C ILE A 506 -1.05 -11.74 27.25
N LYS A 507 -0.91 -10.97 28.35
CA LYS A 507 -1.98 -10.11 28.87
C LYS A 507 -2.29 -8.99 27.87
N GLU A 508 -3.53 -8.48 27.88
CA GLU A 508 -3.96 -7.40 26.98
C GLU A 508 -3.13 -6.12 27.15
N ASP A 509 -2.87 -5.74 28.40
CA ASP A 509 -2.01 -4.59 28.72
C ASP A 509 -0.58 -4.74 28.15
N SER A 510 0.03 -5.93 28.31
CA SER A 510 1.36 -6.22 27.74
C SER A 510 1.33 -6.18 26.22
N PHE A 511 0.27 -6.69 25.59
CA PHE A 511 0.12 -6.66 24.14
C PHE A 511 -0.03 -5.23 23.61
N THR A 512 -0.81 -4.39 24.28
CA THR A 512 -0.94 -2.97 23.96
C THR A 512 0.39 -2.24 24.10
N LYS A 513 1.11 -2.42 25.20
CA LYS A 513 2.45 -1.82 25.41
C LYS A 513 3.45 -2.25 24.33
N PHE A 514 3.37 -3.49 23.87
CA PHE A 514 4.21 -3.95 22.76
C PHE A 514 3.83 -3.26 21.43
N LYS A 515 2.54 -3.11 21.14
CA LYS A 515 2.08 -2.33 19.97
C LYS A 515 2.55 -0.88 20.04
N ASP A 516 2.52 -0.24 21.19
CA ASP A 516 3.01 1.12 21.39
C ASP A 516 4.53 1.22 21.17
N TRP A 517 5.30 0.23 21.66
CA TRP A 517 6.73 0.13 21.39
C TRP A 517 7.01 0.01 19.89
N LEU A 518 6.29 -0.88 19.20
CA LEU A 518 6.41 -1.08 17.74
C LEU A 518 6.03 0.18 16.96
N SER A 519 4.97 0.87 17.37
CA SER A 519 4.52 2.11 16.74
C SER A 519 5.59 3.21 16.85
N THR A 520 6.22 3.30 18.02
CA THR A 520 7.33 4.25 18.25
C THR A 520 8.55 3.87 17.41
N TYR A 521 8.89 2.58 17.37
CA TYR A 521 9.99 2.09 16.52
C TYR A 521 9.70 2.34 15.03
N LEU A 522 8.48 2.07 14.56
CA LEU A 522 8.07 2.33 13.18
C LEU A 522 8.17 3.81 12.83
N THR A 523 7.77 4.69 13.73
CA THR A 523 7.89 6.14 13.56
C THR A 523 9.36 6.54 13.39
N TRP A 524 10.24 6.04 14.26
CA TRP A 524 11.67 6.25 14.14
C TRP A 524 12.23 5.69 12.82
N LEU A 525 11.85 4.48 12.45
CA LEU A 525 12.29 3.80 11.23
C LEU A 525 11.93 4.60 9.96
N VAL A 526 10.76 5.22 9.92
CA VAL A 526 10.29 5.98 8.75
C VAL A 526 10.83 7.41 8.72
N GLN A 527 10.99 8.06 9.89
CA GLN A 527 11.28 9.49 9.97
C GLN A 527 12.75 9.83 10.21
N SER A 528 13.52 8.92 10.82
CA SER A 528 14.92 9.19 11.15
C SER A 528 15.81 9.33 9.91
N PRO A 529 16.93 10.07 10.01
CA PRO A 529 17.92 10.13 8.93
C PRO A 529 18.48 8.76 8.55
N GLN A 530 18.67 7.86 9.53
CA GLN A 530 19.12 6.49 9.30
C GLN A 530 18.07 5.68 8.52
N GLY A 531 16.79 5.77 8.91
CA GLY A 531 15.69 5.10 8.23
C GLY A 531 15.48 5.58 6.80
N LYS A 532 15.50 6.89 6.58
CA LYS A 532 15.42 7.49 5.24
C LYS A 532 16.57 7.04 4.33
N LYS A 533 17.77 6.96 4.87
CA LYS A 533 18.93 6.45 4.13
C LYS A 533 18.79 4.99 3.75
N GLU A 534 18.31 4.15 4.66
CA GLU A 534 18.11 2.72 4.41
C GLU A 534 16.96 2.46 3.42
N ARG A 535 15.89 3.26 3.51
CA ARG A 535 14.78 3.25 2.54
C ARG A 535 15.25 3.46 1.10
N MET A 536 16.26 4.32 0.90
CA MET A 536 16.83 4.63 -0.42
C MET A 536 17.90 3.62 -0.88
N ALA A 537 18.22 2.61 -0.08
CA ALA A 537 19.22 1.61 -0.47
C ALA A 537 18.76 0.80 -1.68
N VAL A 538 19.66 0.61 -2.65
CA VAL A 538 19.36 -0.02 -3.95
C VAL A 538 19.63 -1.54 -3.97
N ASN A 539 20.03 -2.10 -2.86
CA ASN A 539 20.39 -3.51 -2.67
C ASN A 539 19.53 -4.17 -1.57
N ASN A 540 19.94 -5.33 -1.06
CA ASN A 540 19.25 -6.07 -0.01
C ASN A 540 18.86 -5.23 1.21
N HIS A 541 19.61 -4.21 1.57
CA HIS A 541 19.27 -3.29 2.64
C HIS A 541 17.90 -2.64 2.44
N GLY A 542 17.61 -2.14 1.23
CA GLY A 542 16.33 -1.57 0.91
C GLY A 542 15.19 -2.61 0.93
N THR A 543 15.46 -3.84 0.50
CA THR A 543 14.49 -4.94 0.55
C THR A 543 14.10 -5.26 1.98
N TYR A 544 15.09 -5.42 2.87
CA TYR A 544 14.83 -5.70 4.29
C TYR A 544 14.27 -4.50 5.06
N TYR A 545 14.54 -3.27 4.63
CA TYR A 545 13.85 -2.10 5.14
C TYR A 545 12.35 -2.16 4.83
N ASP A 546 11.98 -2.39 3.57
CA ASP A 546 10.58 -2.50 3.17
C ASP A 546 9.87 -3.68 3.86
N LEU A 547 10.56 -4.81 4.02
CA LEU A 547 10.04 -5.97 4.74
C LEU A 547 9.74 -5.65 6.21
N GLN A 548 10.63 -4.92 6.90
CA GLN A 548 10.39 -4.49 8.27
C GLN A 548 9.19 -3.55 8.37
N VAL A 549 9.12 -2.53 7.50
CA VAL A 549 8.01 -1.57 7.47
C VAL A 549 6.70 -2.29 7.19
N ALA A 550 6.65 -3.17 6.18
CA ALA A 550 5.44 -3.92 5.84
C ALA A 550 4.99 -4.85 6.98
N SER A 551 5.93 -5.57 7.60
CA SER A 551 5.63 -6.49 8.71
C SER A 551 5.04 -5.76 9.92
N ILE A 552 5.61 -4.61 10.29
CA ILE A 552 5.13 -3.82 11.42
C ILE A 552 3.79 -3.15 11.07
N ALA A 553 3.66 -2.61 9.87
CA ALA A 553 2.42 -1.97 9.41
C ALA A 553 1.25 -2.97 9.36
N ASP A 554 1.49 -4.21 8.88
CA ASP A 554 0.54 -5.32 8.93
C ASP A 554 0.13 -5.68 10.36
N PHE A 555 1.08 -5.72 11.29
CA PHE A 555 0.80 -6.07 12.69
C PHE A 555 0.04 -4.96 13.44
N LEU A 556 0.22 -3.70 13.06
CA LEU A 556 -0.39 -2.53 13.67
C LEU A 556 -1.66 -2.03 12.96
N ASP A 557 -2.17 -2.72 11.94
CA ASP A 557 -3.29 -2.29 11.10
C ASP A 557 -3.05 -0.93 10.41
N ASN A 558 -1.77 -0.56 10.17
CA ASN A 558 -1.43 0.68 9.47
C ASN A 558 -1.49 0.47 7.94
N HIS A 559 -2.72 0.30 7.44
CA HIS A 559 -2.98 0.04 6.03
C HIS A 559 -2.41 1.11 5.08
N PRO A 560 -2.48 2.43 5.38
CA PRO A 560 -1.88 3.45 4.51
C PRO A 560 -0.40 3.20 4.25
N LEU A 561 0.39 2.99 5.30
CA LEU A 561 1.83 2.74 5.18
C LEU A 561 2.14 1.38 4.54
N LEU A 562 1.32 0.37 4.83
CA LEU A 562 1.45 -0.97 4.26
C LEU A 562 1.31 -0.92 2.72
N PHE A 563 0.24 -0.32 2.20
CA PHE A 563 0.02 -0.21 0.76
C PHE A 563 1.05 0.69 0.07
N GLU A 564 1.47 1.79 0.70
CA GLU A 564 2.59 2.60 0.19
C GLU A 564 3.89 1.79 0.10
N THR A 565 4.10 0.88 1.05
CA THR A 565 5.27 -0.01 1.03
C THR A 565 5.19 -1.03 -0.09
N PHE A 566 4.01 -1.60 -0.39
CA PHE A 566 3.82 -2.50 -1.53
C PHE A 566 4.03 -1.79 -2.87
N ILE A 567 3.52 -0.57 -3.03
CA ILE A 567 3.76 0.25 -4.22
C ILE A 567 5.26 0.53 -4.37
N ARG A 568 5.96 0.90 -3.29
CA ARG A 568 7.41 1.10 -3.29
C ARG A 568 8.18 -0.18 -3.62
N ALA A 569 7.72 -1.33 -3.14
CA ALA A 569 8.29 -2.63 -3.46
C ALA A 569 8.22 -2.93 -4.97
N GLN A 570 7.13 -2.60 -5.65
CA GLN A 570 7.04 -2.72 -7.12
C GLN A 570 8.08 -1.85 -7.84
N SER A 571 8.29 -0.61 -7.40
CA SER A 571 9.36 0.25 -7.92
C SER A 571 10.75 -0.32 -7.62
N ARG A 572 10.96 -0.90 -6.45
CA ARG A 572 12.24 -1.52 -6.06
C ARG A 572 12.55 -2.78 -6.85
N ILE A 573 11.55 -3.59 -7.24
CA ILE A 573 11.75 -4.72 -8.16
C ILE A 573 12.37 -4.23 -9.48
N ALA A 574 11.82 -3.14 -10.03
CA ALA A 574 12.34 -2.55 -11.26
C ALA A 574 13.80 -2.06 -11.14
N LEU A 575 14.21 -1.65 -9.94
CA LEU A 575 15.56 -1.15 -9.65
C LEU A 575 16.57 -2.26 -9.39
N GLN A 576 16.16 -3.31 -8.67
CA GLN A 576 17.08 -4.36 -8.18
C GLN A 576 17.28 -5.52 -9.14
N PHE A 577 16.33 -5.75 -10.05
CA PHE A 577 16.43 -6.82 -11.04
C PHE A 577 16.61 -6.26 -12.45
N ALA A 578 17.62 -6.76 -13.15
CA ALA A 578 17.78 -6.50 -14.58
C ALA A 578 16.72 -7.27 -15.41
N VAL A 579 16.62 -6.96 -16.69
CA VAL A 579 15.64 -7.57 -17.60
C VAL A 579 15.82 -9.10 -17.73
N ASP A 580 17.05 -9.59 -17.56
CA ASP A 580 17.38 -11.02 -17.55
C ASP A 580 17.10 -11.70 -16.18
N GLY A 581 16.83 -10.92 -15.14
CA GLY A 581 16.60 -11.38 -13.77
C GLY A 581 17.83 -11.35 -12.87
N SER A 582 19.00 -10.95 -13.37
CA SER A 582 20.20 -10.77 -12.54
C SER A 582 20.02 -9.65 -11.51
N GLN A 583 20.84 -9.65 -10.45
CA GLN A 583 20.81 -8.68 -9.35
C GLN A 583 22.13 -7.86 -9.35
N PRO A 584 22.24 -6.78 -10.15
CA PRO A 584 23.52 -6.11 -10.40
C PRO A 584 24.24 -5.64 -9.14
N GLU A 585 23.51 -5.12 -8.15
CA GLU A 585 24.09 -4.60 -6.91
C GLU A 585 24.62 -5.72 -5.97
N GLU A 586 23.98 -6.88 -6.01
CA GLU A 586 24.43 -8.04 -5.23
C GLU A 586 25.60 -8.76 -5.93
N LEU A 587 25.67 -8.73 -7.25
CA LEU A 587 26.77 -9.29 -8.01
C LEU A 587 28.10 -8.54 -7.83
N LYS A 588 28.08 -7.28 -7.37
CA LYS A 588 29.28 -6.52 -7.00
C LYS A 588 29.95 -7.00 -5.71
N ARG A 589 29.25 -7.84 -4.93
CA ARG A 589 29.73 -8.28 -3.61
C ARG A 589 30.79 -9.38 -3.72
N ALA A 590 31.66 -9.44 -2.70
CA ALA A 590 32.73 -10.45 -2.65
C ALA A 590 32.18 -11.90 -2.54
N THR A 591 31.00 -12.07 -1.92
CA THR A 591 30.26 -13.33 -1.79
C THR A 591 28.92 -13.21 -2.50
N SER A 592 28.97 -13.01 -3.82
CA SER A 592 27.81 -12.60 -4.62
C SER A 592 26.68 -13.65 -4.65
N ALA A 593 26.98 -14.94 -4.67
CA ALA A 593 25.99 -16.01 -4.59
C ALA A 593 25.18 -15.92 -3.29
N HIS A 594 25.88 -15.73 -2.18
CA HIS A 594 25.25 -15.52 -0.87
C HIS A 594 24.31 -14.31 -0.89
N TYR A 595 24.80 -13.15 -1.38
CA TYR A 595 24.01 -11.93 -1.38
C TYR A 595 22.84 -11.96 -2.34
N CYS A 596 22.97 -12.61 -3.50
CA CYS A 596 21.84 -12.82 -4.41
C CYS A 596 20.74 -13.67 -3.77
N CYS A 597 21.11 -14.75 -3.07
CA CYS A 597 20.16 -15.54 -2.29
C CYS A 597 19.57 -14.76 -1.12
N PHE A 598 20.40 -14.04 -0.37
CA PHE A 598 19.97 -13.24 0.78
C PHE A 598 18.94 -12.17 0.39
N ASN A 599 19.22 -11.39 -0.66
CA ASN A 599 18.26 -10.42 -1.16
C ASN A 599 16.98 -11.08 -1.66
N PHE A 600 17.11 -12.20 -2.39
CA PHE A 600 15.96 -12.90 -2.91
C PHE A 600 15.06 -13.50 -1.81
N GLN A 601 15.64 -13.96 -0.68
CA GLN A 601 14.86 -14.39 0.49
C GLN A 601 14.04 -13.24 1.09
N GLY A 602 14.58 -12.02 1.13
CA GLY A 602 13.83 -10.83 1.52
C GLY A 602 12.60 -10.61 0.62
N TRP A 603 12.77 -10.82 -0.69
CA TRP A 603 11.67 -10.75 -1.65
C TRP A 603 10.63 -11.87 -1.50
N VAL A 604 11.06 -13.09 -1.20
CA VAL A 604 10.15 -14.20 -0.86
C VAL A 604 9.26 -13.80 0.33
N ASN A 605 9.85 -13.30 1.40
CA ASN A 605 9.12 -12.90 2.60
C ASN A 605 8.19 -11.69 2.33
N MET A 606 8.63 -10.73 1.51
CA MET A 606 7.79 -9.60 1.09
C MET A 606 6.59 -10.06 0.25
N ALA A 607 6.80 -11.03 -0.65
CA ALA A 607 5.73 -11.58 -1.47
C ALA A 607 4.68 -12.34 -0.63
N GLU A 608 5.08 -13.00 0.46
CA GLU A 608 4.16 -13.65 1.40
C GLU A 608 3.25 -12.62 2.09
N ILE A 609 3.82 -11.54 2.65
CA ILE A 609 3.01 -10.46 3.26
C ILE A 609 2.09 -9.82 2.23
N ALA A 610 2.61 -9.51 1.04
CA ALA A 610 1.82 -8.89 -0.02
C ALA A 610 0.65 -9.80 -0.47
N SER A 611 0.89 -11.11 -0.59
CA SER A 611 -0.12 -12.10 -0.95
C SER A 611 -1.26 -12.17 0.07
N LYS A 612 -0.96 -12.07 1.37
CA LYS A 612 -1.96 -11.96 2.44
C LYS A 612 -2.94 -10.80 2.18
N TRP A 613 -2.47 -9.71 1.61
CA TRP A 613 -3.24 -8.52 1.27
C TRP A 613 -3.73 -8.47 -0.19
N GLY A 614 -3.72 -9.61 -0.88
CA GLY A 614 -4.19 -9.72 -2.27
C GLY A 614 -3.24 -9.16 -3.32
N ILE A 615 -2.06 -8.66 -2.93
CA ILE A 615 -1.08 -8.07 -3.85
C ILE A 615 -0.14 -9.16 -4.37
N GLN A 616 -0.18 -9.41 -5.69
CA GLN A 616 0.53 -10.51 -6.33
C GLN A 616 1.91 -10.07 -6.85
N LEU A 617 2.92 -9.96 -5.96
CA LEU A 617 4.28 -9.58 -6.36
C LEU A 617 4.95 -10.62 -7.27
N TRP A 618 4.58 -11.90 -7.17
CA TRP A 618 5.14 -12.95 -8.04
C TRP A 618 4.77 -12.77 -9.51
N SER A 619 3.53 -12.39 -9.81
CA SER A 619 3.07 -12.15 -11.19
C SER A 619 3.37 -10.74 -11.68
N TYR A 620 3.74 -9.82 -10.79
CA TYR A 620 4.03 -8.44 -11.15
C TYR A 620 5.19 -8.32 -12.13
N ARG A 621 5.00 -7.47 -13.15
CA ARG A 621 6.02 -7.13 -14.15
C ARG A 621 6.18 -5.61 -14.20
N ALA A 622 7.38 -5.16 -13.87
CA ALA A 622 7.70 -3.73 -13.91
C ALA A 622 7.72 -3.17 -15.36
N PRO A 623 7.55 -1.86 -15.55
CA PRO A 623 7.59 -1.22 -16.88
C PRO A 623 8.86 -1.51 -17.68
N ASN A 624 10.00 -1.64 -17.01
CA ASN A 624 11.28 -2.04 -17.64
C ASN A 624 11.42 -3.55 -17.89
N GLY A 625 10.37 -4.34 -17.60
CA GLY A 625 10.33 -5.78 -17.79
C GLY A 625 10.97 -6.63 -16.70
N ALA A 626 11.46 -6.03 -15.60
CA ALA A 626 11.94 -6.75 -14.41
C ALA A 626 10.78 -7.46 -13.68
N SER A 627 11.06 -8.58 -13.02
CA SER A 627 10.08 -9.29 -12.19
C SER A 627 10.75 -10.29 -11.25
N LEU A 628 10.07 -10.65 -10.15
CA LEU A 628 10.56 -11.67 -9.21
C LEU A 628 10.68 -13.05 -9.88
N ILE A 629 9.78 -13.42 -10.79
CA ILE A 629 9.85 -14.69 -11.52
C ILE A 629 11.10 -14.76 -12.40
N LYS A 630 11.48 -13.68 -13.08
CA LYS A 630 12.74 -13.63 -13.81
C LYS A 630 13.94 -13.74 -12.87
N GLY A 631 13.92 -13.03 -11.75
CA GLY A 631 14.94 -13.13 -10.71
C GLY A 631 15.10 -14.55 -10.19
N ALA A 632 14.00 -15.21 -9.84
CA ALA A 632 14.01 -16.61 -9.44
C ALA A 632 14.58 -17.53 -10.51
N LYS A 633 14.09 -17.39 -11.75
CA LYS A 633 14.55 -18.20 -12.88
C LYS A 633 16.05 -18.04 -13.13
N TRP A 634 16.55 -16.81 -13.12
CA TRP A 634 17.96 -16.52 -13.28
C TRP A 634 18.79 -17.16 -12.16
N LEU A 635 18.45 -16.90 -10.89
CA LEU A 635 19.17 -17.38 -9.73
C LEU A 635 19.18 -18.92 -9.64
N LEU A 636 18.01 -19.54 -9.76
CA LEU A 636 17.84 -20.99 -9.65
C LEU A 636 18.40 -21.74 -10.87
N SER A 637 18.68 -21.09 -11.99
CA SER A 637 19.36 -21.72 -13.14
C SER A 637 20.80 -22.14 -12.85
N TYR A 638 21.38 -21.63 -11.75
CA TYR A 638 22.71 -22.03 -11.25
C TYR A 638 22.66 -23.20 -10.26
N ALA A 639 21.47 -23.71 -9.92
CA ALA A 639 21.38 -24.90 -9.07
C ALA A 639 22.07 -26.10 -9.75
N GLY A 640 23.06 -26.68 -9.07
CA GLY A 640 23.88 -27.78 -9.58
C GLY A 640 24.94 -27.37 -10.61
N LYS A 641 25.23 -26.08 -10.74
CA LYS A 641 26.31 -25.54 -11.59
C LYS A 641 27.29 -24.73 -10.79
N GLU A 642 28.48 -24.50 -11.36
CA GLU A 642 29.45 -23.55 -10.85
C GLU A 642 28.89 -22.12 -10.95
N TRP A 643 29.12 -21.32 -9.89
CA TRP A 643 28.73 -19.92 -9.84
C TRP A 643 29.75 -19.07 -10.64
N PRO A 644 29.35 -18.35 -11.70
CA PRO A 644 30.29 -17.70 -12.61
C PRO A 644 30.76 -16.32 -12.15
N HIS A 645 30.29 -15.84 -10.99
CA HIS A 645 30.61 -14.52 -10.49
C HIS A 645 31.48 -14.59 -9.25
N LYS A 646 31.95 -13.44 -8.75
CA LYS A 646 32.86 -13.35 -7.60
C LYS A 646 32.25 -14.01 -6.36
N GLN A 647 32.96 -15.03 -5.82
CA GLN A 647 32.57 -15.77 -4.62
C GLN A 647 33.84 -16.23 -3.91
N ILE A 648 34.26 -15.49 -2.85
CA ILE A 648 35.52 -15.74 -2.14
C ILE A 648 35.41 -16.78 -1.03
N GLU A 649 34.20 -17.19 -0.67
CA GLU A 649 33.89 -18.19 0.35
C GLU A 649 33.08 -19.33 -0.26
N GLU A 650 33.14 -20.51 0.35
CA GLU A 650 32.31 -21.63 -0.05
C GLU A 650 30.83 -21.25 0.04
N PHE A 651 30.09 -21.50 -1.04
CA PHE A 651 28.67 -21.22 -1.10
C PHE A 651 27.84 -22.46 -0.76
N ASP A 652 26.96 -22.32 0.21
CA ASP A 652 26.00 -23.36 0.55
C ASP A 652 24.89 -23.42 -0.48
N VAL A 653 24.97 -24.34 -1.44
CA VAL A 653 24.01 -24.50 -2.55
C VAL A 653 22.61 -24.86 -2.09
N GLU A 654 22.44 -25.35 -0.85
CA GLU A 654 21.11 -25.66 -0.31
C GLU A 654 20.27 -24.39 -0.04
N ARG A 655 20.87 -23.19 -0.05
CA ARG A 655 20.16 -21.91 0.00
C ARG A 655 19.20 -21.67 -1.16
N PHE A 656 19.37 -22.40 -2.26
CA PHE A 656 18.39 -22.36 -3.36
C PHE A 656 17.06 -23.04 -3.00
N LEU A 657 17.04 -23.99 -2.09
CA LEU A 657 15.85 -24.78 -1.76
C LEU A 657 14.70 -23.95 -1.17
N PRO A 658 14.91 -23.08 -0.15
CA PRO A 658 13.82 -22.25 0.37
C PRO A 658 13.22 -21.33 -0.71
N ILE A 659 14.05 -20.84 -1.63
CA ILE A 659 13.59 -20.03 -2.77
C ILE A 659 12.76 -20.89 -3.73
N TRP A 660 13.25 -22.08 -4.10
CA TRP A 660 12.56 -22.99 -5.00
C TRP A 660 11.17 -23.35 -4.51
N PHE A 661 11.03 -23.71 -3.24
CA PHE A 661 9.74 -24.08 -2.66
C PHE A 661 8.79 -22.92 -2.41
N ALA A 662 9.31 -21.69 -2.32
CA ALA A 662 8.48 -20.50 -2.19
C ALA A 662 7.93 -19.98 -3.53
N VAL A 663 8.63 -20.23 -4.64
CA VAL A 663 8.20 -19.75 -5.97
C VAL A 663 6.97 -20.52 -6.44
N PRO A 664 5.89 -19.86 -6.90
CA PRO A 664 4.74 -20.54 -7.47
C PRO A 664 5.14 -21.36 -8.71
N GLN A 665 5.04 -22.69 -8.60
CA GLN A 665 5.57 -23.64 -9.59
C GLN A 665 4.92 -23.48 -10.98
N HIS A 666 3.68 -23.02 -11.05
CA HIS A 666 2.98 -22.76 -12.31
C HIS A 666 3.52 -21.52 -13.07
N LEU A 667 4.26 -20.63 -12.39
CA LEU A 667 4.85 -19.42 -12.99
C LEU A 667 6.30 -19.63 -13.48
N ILE A 668 6.96 -20.71 -13.08
CA ILE A 668 8.37 -20.93 -13.37
C ILE A 668 8.62 -22.26 -14.10
N LYS A 669 9.43 -22.21 -15.16
CA LYS A 669 10.02 -23.40 -15.78
C LYS A 669 11.53 -23.23 -15.72
N LEU A 670 12.20 -24.10 -14.97
CA LEU A 670 13.65 -24.15 -14.92
C LEU A 670 14.22 -24.99 -16.07
N PRO A 671 15.47 -24.71 -16.50
CA PRO A 671 16.16 -25.54 -17.45
C PRO A 671 16.35 -26.97 -16.87
N LYS A 672 16.31 -28.01 -17.73
CA LYS A 672 16.52 -29.41 -17.33
C LYS A 672 17.89 -29.66 -16.63
N SER A 673 18.84 -28.74 -16.83
CA SER A 673 20.16 -28.77 -16.19
C SER A 673 20.16 -28.29 -14.73
N ALA A 674 19.09 -27.64 -14.25
CA ALA A 674 19.00 -27.25 -12.85
C ALA A 674 18.81 -28.50 -11.99
N LYS A 675 19.81 -28.79 -11.16
CA LYS A 675 19.79 -29.92 -10.22
C LYS A 675 19.88 -29.38 -8.82
N PHE A 676 18.81 -29.54 -8.06
CA PHE A 676 18.86 -29.23 -6.63
C PHE A 676 19.62 -30.32 -5.88
N PRO A 677 20.44 -29.96 -4.89
CA PRO A 677 21.10 -30.93 -4.06
C PRO A 677 20.05 -31.80 -3.38
N LYS A 678 20.27 -33.13 -3.32
CA LYS A 678 19.48 -34.00 -2.43
C LYS A 678 19.67 -33.46 -1.02
N SER A 679 18.59 -32.86 -0.50
CA SER A 679 18.71 -32.05 0.70
C SER A 679 18.97 -32.90 1.93
N LYS A 680 20.01 -32.58 2.67
CA LYS A 680 20.18 -33.01 4.06
C LYS A 680 19.10 -32.45 4.98
N TYR A 681 18.28 -31.50 4.49
CA TYR A 681 17.26 -30.79 5.24
C TYR A 681 15.88 -31.48 5.26
N THR A 682 15.69 -32.59 4.56
CA THR A 682 14.43 -33.34 4.55
C THR A 682 14.01 -33.84 5.93
N VAL A 683 14.96 -34.04 6.85
CA VAL A 683 14.74 -34.59 8.19
C VAL A 683 14.89 -33.52 9.29
N LYS A 684 15.69 -32.51 9.07
CA LYS A 684 15.96 -31.42 10.03
C LYS A 684 15.74 -30.09 9.35
N PRO A 685 14.71 -29.32 9.76
CA PRO A 685 14.57 -27.95 9.26
C PRO A 685 15.86 -27.20 9.62
N ARG A 686 16.54 -26.67 8.61
CA ARG A 686 17.69 -25.84 8.85
C ARG A 686 17.25 -24.44 9.14
N PHE A 687 17.77 -23.92 10.22
CA PHE A 687 17.54 -22.59 10.68
C PHE A 687 18.65 -21.68 10.17
N PHE A 688 18.30 -20.66 9.38
CA PHE A 688 19.25 -19.70 8.83
C PHE A 688 18.96 -18.29 9.36
N PRO A 689 19.28 -18.00 10.63
CA PRO A 689 18.90 -16.72 11.25
C PRO A 689 19.57 -15.50 10.61
N HIS A 690 20.67 -15.71 9.83
CA HIS A 690 21.42 -14.62 9.23
C HIS A 690 21.14 -14.40 7.75
N ASP A 691 20.44 -15.34 7.12
CA ASP A 691 20.36 -15.44 5.67
C ASP A 691 19.01 -15.03 5.11
N GLY A 692 18.14 -14.42 5.93
CA GLY A 692 16.81 -14.01 5.56
C GLY A 692 15.81 -15.14 5.38
N VAL A 693 16.24 -16.40 5.54
CA VAL A 693 15.37 -17.56 5.44
C VAL A 693 14.52 -17.66 6.71
N ARG A 694 13.21 -17.69 6.57
CA ARG A 694 12.33 -17.86 7.72
C ARG A 694 12.60 -19.21 8.40
N PRO A 695 12.57 -19.27 9.74
CA PRO A 695 12.70 -20.55 10.46
C PRO A 695 11.62 -21.54 10.04
N TYR A 696 11.98 -22.82 9.99
CA TYR A 696 11.01 -23.89 9.65
C TYR A 696 10.27 -23.67 8.32
N TRP A 697 10.98 -23.11 7.33
CA TRP A 697 10.45 -22.81 5.99
C TRP A 697 9.89 -24.04 5.27
N ASN A 698 10.33 -25.22 5.68
CA ASN A 698 9.96 -26.52 5.11
C ASN A 698 8.78 -27.20 5.80
N LEU A 699 8.09 -26.56 6.74
CA LEU A 699 6.85 -27.08 7.30
C LEU A 699 5.80 -27.32 6.20
N GLY A 700 5.18 -28.49 6.24
CA GLY A 700 4.19 -28.93 5.25
C GLY A 700 4.79 -29.58 4.00
N LEU A 701 6.13 -29.60 3.84
CA LEU A 701 6.78 -30.34 2.77
C LEU A 701 6.97 -31.81 3.15
N SER A 702 6.75 -32.70 2.20
CA SER A 702 6.97 -34.14 2.35
C SER A 702 8.31 -34.55 1.74
N ARG A 703 8.78 -35.75 2.06
CA ARG A 703 9.97 -36.31 1.41
C ARG A 703 9.87 -36.38 -0.11
N ARG A 704 8.64 -36.52 -0.66
CA ARG A 704 8.40 -36.57 -2.11
C ARG A 704 8.63 -35.23 -2.79
N ASP A 705 8.49 -34.12 -2.06
CA ASP A 705 8.65 -32.78 -2.60
C ASP A 705 10.12 -32.44 -2.91
N TYR A 706 11.07 -33.21 -2.33
CA TYR A 706 12.53 -33.01 -2.51
C TYR A 706 13.14 -33.92 -3.59
N HIS A 707 12.36 -34.80 -4.19
CA HIS A 707 12.79 -35.72 -5.26
C HIS A 707 12.24 -35.31 -6.62
#